data_ed5d9a18151b9e5508f8b8173f83672f
#
_entry.id   ed5d9a18151b9e5508f8b8173f83672f
#
_cell.length_a   1.000
_cell.length_b   1.000
_cell.length_c   1.000
_cell.angle_alpha   90.00
_cell.angle_beta   90.00
_cell.angle_gamma   90.00
#
_symmetry.space_group_name_H-M   'P 1'
#
loop_
_entity.id
_entity.type
_entity.pdbx_description
1 polymer ?
#
loop_
_entity_poly.entity_id
_entity_poly.type
_entity_poly.pdbx_seq_one_letter_code
_entity_poly.pdbx_strand_id
1 'polypeptide(L)'
;MQLLSSITVNIMDNFLKTNEGFDNTLKLLETINRSTDDYLFIWDIHEDKRWFFGDIDKYYDIRKNGSETNSTPEMMKIIHPADRKAVLKSLNEISNGKKDIHNMDYRWINRDGKKVWINCHGTVIRDNKNNPHIMIGRVSEENLRHLYNSLTGLWNKNKLRQDLKGRIEKGTGYLMFLDIDSLAAINLSHGREYGDRLLKEVAEVCEDIQNVSTAYHIDHNYYALIIDVDSESQVVDVYNTVKEKMSEKCTFTASAVPIDKSLFFDETQLLDSVNMTMKKAKELSNNHIEFFSSEDLSEKISALALLEELKISVANDCEGFEVYYQPQLKSGNYDIYGVEALLRYNSKTRGRVFPDEFIPILEQSRLIKDVGMWVLKKALMQCKKWRESLPSLRVSVNFSVLQFDDNALSEKIIEAIREVGLPGDALTVEITESIELHSSEKILNSIRYLKDYNINFAIDDFGTGYSNLGYLKQLNVDEIKIDRVFVSGVEKDTYNHKLISNVIEFAKANSIRTCCEGVENTRELVTLELLLPDIIQGYLFDKPNTAEKIEKTYIDKSSNEYSERIRFVNKIYDFKEKMGVVNFDTKNILRENEIGLWMMRVNPKEKRYELHVDDTMEKLLAVNVKYTPKECYEYWLKNIHPDYFENVQESLDKMIFGEKAVQIEFPWLHPVFGDVLVRFSGKRVDSSEGMTVLEGYYRIITDVTGA
;
A
#
# COMPACT_ATOMS: atom_id res chain seq x y z
N MET A 1 -31.04 39.36 19.63
CA MET A 1 -30.87 39.44 21.09
C MET A 1 -31.75 40.54 21.75
N GLN A 2 -31.83 41.74 21.26
CA GLN A 2 -32.67 42.79 21.88
C GLN A 2 -34.19 42.56 21.74
N LEU A 3 -34.67 41.89 20.68
CA LEU A 3 -36.09 41.54 20.54
C LEU A 3 -36.52 40.42 21.51
N LEU A 4 -35.66 39.48 21.83
CA LEU A 4 -35.94 38.43 22.81
C LEU A 4 -36.01 38.96 24.23
N SER A 5 -35.19 39.98 24.60
CA SER A 5 -35.23 40.58 25.95
C SER A 5 -36.49 41.39 26.21
N SER A 6 -37.02 42.13 25.23
CA SER A 6 -38.28 42.90 25.39
C SER A 6 -39.53 42.00 25.40
N ILE A 7 -39.50 40.86 24.71
CA ILE A 7 -40.58 39.87 24.75
C ILE A 7 -40.58 39.14 26.10
N THR A 8 -39.41 38.86 26.66
CA THR A 8 -39.27 38.16 27.95
C THR A 8 -39.89 38.97 29.11
N VAL A 9 -39.69 40.30 29.13
CA VAL A 9 -40.23 41.17 30.21
C VAL A 9 -41.77 41.30 30.17
N ASN A 10 -42.40 41.37 28.99
CA ASN A 10 -43.84 41.44 28.85
C ASN A 10 -44.56 40.09 29.13
N ILE A 11 -43.91 38.99 28.88
CA ILE A 11 -44.43 37.65 29.17
C ILE A 11 -44.45 37.40 30.68
N MET A 12 -43.46 37.88 31.42
CA MET A 12 -43.34 37.69 32.88
C MET A 12 -44.50 38.26 33.69
N ASP A 13 -45.03 39.43 33.34
CA ASP A 13 -46.11 40.09 34.12
C ASP A 13 -47.48 39.41 33.91
N ASN A 14 -47.73 38.76 32.78
CA ASN A 14 -49.01 38.13 32.50
C ASN A 14 -49.02 36.60 32.85
N PHE A 15 -47.87 35.92 32.79
CA PHE A 15 -47.77 34.49 33.07
C PHE A 15 -48.01 34.12 34.54
N LEU A 16 -47.66 35.00 35.44
CA LEU A 16 -47.78 34.78 36.88
C LEU A 16 -49.15 35.18 37.48
N LYS A 17 -50.09 35.76 36.69
CA LYS A 17 -51.31 36.33 37.25
C LYS A 17 -52.62 35.69 36.81
N THR A 18 -52.72 34.96 35.74
CA THR A 18 -53.97 34.32 35.27
C THR A 18 -53.76 33.05 34.44
N ASN A 19 -54.72 32.08 34.47
CA ASN A 19 -54.78 30.94 33.56
C ASN A 19 -54.79 31.34 32.06
N GLU A 20 -55.34 32.51 31.76
CA GLU A 20 -55.45 33.10 30.42
C GLU A 20 -54.10 33.54 29.87
N GLY A 21 -53.18 34.01 30.74
CA GLY A 21 -51.80 34.36 30.35
C GLY A 21 -50.94 33.18 30.00
N PHE A 22 -51.11 32.05 30.69
CA PHE A 22 -50.42 30.78 30.37
C PHE A 22 -50.85 30.24 29.01
N ASP A 23 -52.17 30.20 28.74
CA ASP A 23 -52.72 29.73 27.45
C ASP A 23 -52.25 30.61 26.27
N ASN A 24 -52.16 31.92 26.48
CA ASN A 24 -51.67 32.86 25.46
C ASN A 24 -50.16 32.65 25.18
N THR A 25 -49.36 32.32 26.19
CA THR A 25 -47.94 32.03 26.03
C THR A 25 -47.71 30.69 25.32
N LEU A 26 -48.51 29.69 25.62
CA LEU A 26 -48.47 28.42 24.88
C LEU A 26 -48.75 28.62 23.40
N LYS A 27 -49.83 29.41 23.05
CA LYS A 27 -50.16 29.77 21.67
C LYS A 27 -49.07 30.55 20.96
N LEU A 28 -48.40 31.47 21.67
CA LEU A 28 -47.27 32.24 21.13
C LEU A 28 -46.10 31.35 20.80
N LEU A 29 -45.70 30.43 21.70
CA LEU A 29 -44.62 29.50 21.47
C LEU A 29 -44.93 28.48 20.36
N GLU A 30 -46.20 28.07 20.28
CA GLU A 30 -46.64 27.21 19.17
C GLU A 30 -46.52 27.93 17.80
N THR A 31 -46.81 29.25 17.80
CA THR A 31 -46.68 30.08 16.60
C THR A 31 -45.19 30.30 16.23
N ILE A 32 -44.31 30.57 17.20
CA ILE A 32 -42.88 30.73 17.00
C ILE A 32 -42.26 29.42 16.51
N ASN A 33 -42.71 28.28 17.06
CA ASN A 33 -42.18 26.96 16.66
C ASN A 33 -42.45 26.62 15.18
N ARG A 34 -43.48 27.20 14.56
CA ARG A 34 -43.74 27.00 13.11
C ARG A 34 -42.71 27.72 12.21
N SER A 35 -41.90 28.61 12.77
CA SER A 35 -40.84 29.35 12.05
C SER A 35 -39.42 28.81 12.32
N THR A 36 -39.30 27.73 13.05
CA THR A 36 -38.02 27.08 13.38
C THR A 36 -38.13 25.57 13.28
N ASP A 37 -37.04 24.91 12.92
CA ASP A 37 -36.90 23.44 12.93
C ASP A 37 -36.52 22.88 14.32
N ASP A 38 -36.30 23.75 15.29
CA ASP A 38 -36.02 23.40 16.69
C ASP A 38 -37.32 23.06 17.44
N TYR A 39 -37.25 22.15 18.41
CA TYR A 39 -38.35 21.90 19.35
C TYR A 39 -38.24 22.86 20.50
N LEU A 40 -39.26 23.70 20.71
CA LEU A 40 -39.34 24.58 21.86
C LEU A 40 -39.93 23.82 23.06
N PHE A 41 -39.56 24.23 24.29
CA PHE A 41 -40.14 23.66 25.49
C PHE A 41 -40.28 24.68 26.60
N ILE A 42 -41.23 24.40 27.51
CA ILE A 42 -41.37 25.05 28.82
C ILE A 42 -41.24 23.99 29.88
N TRP A 43 -40.50 24.22 30.94
CA TRP A 43 -40.42 23.39 32.12
C TRP A 43 -40.83 24.20 33.35
N ASP A 44 -41.97 23.82 34.00
CA ASP A 44 -42.27 24.24 35.36
C ASP A 44 -41.40 23.45 36.31
N ILE A 45 -40.48 24.14 36.99
CA ILE A 45 -39.46 23.54 37.83
C ILE A 45 -40.08 23.02 39.15
N HIS A 46 -41.14 23.69 39.69
CA HIS A 46 -41.79 23.30 40.93
C HIS A 46 -42.69 22.09 40.78
N GLU A 47 -43.48 22.05 39.69
CA GLU A 47 -44.40 20.96 39.40
C GLU A 47 -43.73 19.79 38.68
N ASP A 48 -42.49 19.98 38.27
CA ASP A 48 -41.72 19.09 37.36
C ASP A 48 -42.52 18.66 36.11
N LYS A 49 -43.12 19.64 35.45
CA LYS A 49 -43.94 19.45 34.26
C LYS A 49 -43.32 20.14 33.06
N ARG A 50 -43.26 19.44 31.90
CA ARG A 50 -42.71 19.98 30.65
C ARG A 50 -43.73 19.92 29.53
N TRP A 51 -43.82 21.00 28.78
CA TRP A 51 -44.57 21.11 27.53
C TRP A 51 -43.60 21.29 26.39
N PHE A 52 -43.77 20.47 25.33
CA PHE A 52 -42.99 20.57 24.12
C PHE A 52 -43.86 21.06 22.95
N PHE A 53 -43.24 21.80 22.05
CA PHE A 53 -43.87 22.36 20.84
C PHE A 53 -43.18 21.76 19.61
N GLY A 54 -43.87 21.71 18.47
CA GLY A 54 -43.40 21.07 17.25
C GLY A 54 -43.83 19.60 17.14
N ASP A 55 -43.28 18.91 16.18
CA ASP A 55 -43.65 17.51 15.83
C ASP A 55 -42.80 16.47 16.57
N ILE A 56 -42.33 16.79 17.77
CA ILE A 56 -41.42 15.98 18.57
C ILE A 56 -41.97 14.58 18.89
N ASP A 57 -43.28 14.50 19.11
CA ASP A 57 -43.98 13.26 19.38
C ASP A 57 -44.01 12.25 18.23
N LYS A 58 -43.73 12.69 17.02
CA LYS A 58 -43.56 11.78 15.88
C LYS A 58 -42.27 10.95 15.97
N TYR A 59 -41.23 11.52 16.54
CA TYR A 59 -39.88 10.93 16.53
C TYR A 59 -39.43 10.39 17.88
N TYR A 60 -39.95 10.93 18.98
CA TYR A 60 -39.58 10.57 20.34
C TYR A 60 -40.79 10.15 21.16
N ASP A 61 -40.55 9.32 22.21
CA ASP A 61 -41.61 8.95 23.15
C ASP A 61 -41.84 10.08 24.19
N ILE A 62 -42.25 11.21 23.66
CA ILE A 62 -42.55 12.44 24.40
C ILE A 62 -44.02 12.80 24.13
N ARG A 63 -44.77 13.19 25.16
CA ARG A 63 -46.16 13.60 25.02
C ARG A 63 -46.20 15.07 24.57
N LYS A 64 -46.98 15.31 23.50
CA LYS A 64 -47.23 16.66 22.99
C LYS A 64 -48.48 17.23 23.70
N ASN A 65 -48.42 18.54 23.98
CA ASN A 65 -49.52 19.36 24.52
C ASN A 65 -50.86 18.68 24.74
N GLY A 66 -51.18 18.32 25.99
CA GLY A 66 -52.44 17.75 26.41
C GLY A 66 -52.52 17.72 27.93
N SER A 67 -53.50 17.02 28.50
CA SER A 67 -53.70 16.87 29.94
C SER A 67 -52.55 16.15 30.67
N GLU A 68 -51.60 15.56 29.93
CA GLU A 68 -50.50 14.85 30.50
C GLU A 68 -49.14 15.53 30.08
N THR A 69 -48.34 15.90 31.06
CA THR A 69 -47.05 16.56 30.92
C THR A 69 -45.89 15.55 31.09
N ASN A 70 -44.71 15.87 30.57
CA ASN A 70 -43.51 15.02 30.74
C ASN A 70 -42.75 15.46 32.00
N SER A 71 -42.57 14.54 32.94
CA SER A 71 -41.74 14.70 34.14
C SER A 71 -40.27 14.39 33.89
N THR A 72 -39.39 14.82 34.82
CA THR A 72 -37.96 14.47 34.73
C THR A 72 -37.69 12.96 34.62
N PRO A 73 -38.36 12.07 35.40
CA PRO A 73 -38.20 10.60 35.23
C PRO A 73 -38.62 10.07 33.85
N GLU A 74 -39.64 10.71 33.22
CA GLU A 74 -40.08 10.31 31.88
C GLU A 74 -39.07 10.78 30.82
N MET A 75 -38.56 11.99 30.94
CA MET A 75 -37.48 12.46 30.07
C MET A 75 -36.22 11.64 30.14
N MET A 76 -35.87 11.10 31.33
CA MET A 76 -34.69 10.22 31.47
C MET A 76 -34.83 8.94 30.67
N LYS A 77 -36.03 8.48 30.32
CA LYS A 77 -36.20 7.25 29.52
C LYS A 77 -35.67 7.41 28.10
N ILE A 78 -35.86 8.56 27.49
CA ILE A 78 -35.41 8.87 26.12
C ILE A 78 -33.94 9.33 26.07
N ILE A 79 -33.35 9.73 27.19
CA ILE A 79 -31.93 10.13 27.27
C ILE A 79 -31.07 8.87 27.30
N HIS A 80 -30.00 8.88 26.50
CA HIS A 80 -29.04 7.77 26.45
C HIS A 80 -28.45 7.49 27.84
N PRO A 81 -28.34 6.21 28.29
CA PRO A 81 -27.93 5.86 29.65
C PRO A 81 -26.64 6.54 30.11
N ALA A 82 -25.63 6.62 29.23
CA ALA A 82 -24.33 7.24 29.56
C ALA A 82 -24.45 8.74 29.89
N ASP A 83 -25.46 9.44 29.36
CA ASP A 83 -25.58 10.89 29.51
C ASP A 83 -26.51 11.30 30.68
N ARG A 84 -27.30 10.36 31.18
CA ARG A 84 -28.33 10.61 32.23
C ARG A 84 -27.76 11.29 33.49
N LYS A 85 -26.61 10.84 33.97
CA LYS A 85 -25.98 11.34 35.20
C LYS A 85 -25.57 12.81 35.05
N ALA A 86 -25.01 13.20 33.92
CA ALA A 86 -24.60 14.57 33.62
C ALA A 86 -25.79 15.49 33.46
N VAL A 87 -26.83 15.05 32.74
CA VAL A 87 -28.07 15.81 32.55
C VAL A 87 -28.81 16.03 33.88
N LEU A 88 -29.00 14.98 34.69
CA LEU A 88 -29.61 15.08 36.01
C LEU A 88 -28.85 16.04 36.93
N LYS A 89 -27.52 16.02 36.91
CA LYS A 89 -26.69 16.96 37.68
C LYS A 89 -26.99 18.39 37.27
N SER A 90 -27.03 18.68 35.96
CA SER A 90 -27.33 20.03 35.46
C SER A 90 -28.75 20.51 35.82
N LEU A 91 -29.77 19.64 35.66
CA LEU A 91 -31.15 19.96 36.02
C LEU A 91 -31.30 20.21 37.52
N ASN A 92 -30.62 19.44 38.38
CA ASN A 92 -30.59 19.65 39.83
C ASN A 92 -29.91 20.98 40.23
N GLU A 93 -28.83 21.38 39.53
CA GLU A 93 -28.18 22.66 39.75
C GLU A 93 -29.12 23.83 39.44
N ILE A 94 -29.96 23.68 38.39
CA ILE A 94 -31.01 24.66 38.04
C ILE A 94 -32.10 24.67 39.07
N SER A 95 -32.68 23.54 39.43
CA SER A 95 -33.79 23.49 40.43
C SER A 95 -33.36 24.03 41.78
N ASN A 96 -32.08 23.91 42.16
CA ASN A 96 -31.51 24.44 43.39
C ASN A 96 -31.04 25.91 43.25
N GLY A 97 -31.29 26.59 42.12
CA GLY A 97 -30.96 27.97 41.88
C GLY A 97 -29.47 28.28 41.73
N LYS A 98 -28.63 27.26 41.52
CA LYS A 98 -27.16 27.40 41.33
C LYS A 98 -26.79 27.88 39.92
N LYS A 99 -27.67 27.65 38.94
CA LYS A 99 -27.53 28.06 37.55
C LYS A 99 -28.84 28.56 36.98
N ASP A 100 -28.76 29.53 36.05
CA ASP A 100 -29.90 30.07 35.33
C ASP A 100 -29.95 29.63 33.85
N ILE A 101 -28.92 28.94 33.40
CA ILE A 101 -28.82 28.48 32.01
C ILE A 101 -28.52 27.00 31.99
N HIS A 102 -29.32 26.23 31.24
CA HIS A 102 -29.04 24.89 30.81
C HIS A 102 -28.54 24.97 29.35
N ASN A 103 -27.34 24.55 29.09
CA ASN A 103 -26.80 24.47 27.73
C ASN A 103 -25.90 23.24 27.67
N MET A 104 -26.42 22.15 27.08
CA MET A 104 -25.72 20.87 27.01
C MET A 104 -26.03 20.15 25.72
N ASP A 105 -25.01 19.47 25.23
CA ASP A 105 -25.12 18.47 24.15
C ASP A 105 -25.21 17.09 24.78
N TYR A 106 -26.25 16.30 24.43
CA TYR A 106 -26.44 14.94 24.90
C TYR A 106 -27.34 14.15 23.93
N ARG A 107 -27.36 12.83 24.09
CA ARG A 107 -28.07 11.94 23.16
C ARG A 107 -29.46 11.63 23.64
N TRP A 108 -30.43 11.75 22.72
CA TRP A 108 -31.76 11.17 22.83
C TRP A 108 -31.83 9.87 22.04
N ILE A 109 -32.70 8.95 22.47
CA ILE A 109 -33.05 7.72 21.76
C ILE A 109 -34.41 7.95 21.11
N ASN A 110 -34.48 7.89 19.79
CA ASN A 110 -35.73 8.02 19.06
C ASN A 110 -36.56 6.73 19.13
N ARG A 111 -37.80 6.74 18.59
CA ARG A 111 -38.70 5.57 18.58
C ARG A 111 -38.15 4.38 17.84
N ASP A 112 -37.25 4.58 16.89
CA ASP A 112 -36.56 3.51 16.14
C ASP A 112 -35.33 2.97 16.87
N GLY A 113 -35.06 3.44 18.11
CA GLY A 113 -33.89 3.07 18.92
C GLY A 113 -32.59 3.74 18.48
N LYS A 114 -32.63 4.70 17.55
CA LYS A 114 -31.47 5.40 17.05
C LYS A 114 -31.03 6.50 18.02
N LYS A 115 -29.73 6.59 18.28
CA LYS A 115 -29.09 7.64 19.08
C LYS A 115 -29.02 8.94 18.23
N VAL A 116 -29.57 10.03 18.74
CA VAL A 116 -29.61 11.34 18.07
C VAL A 116 -29.00 12.37 19.01
N TRP A 117 -27.95 13.05 18.60
CA TRP A 117 -27.40 14.16 19.34
C TRP A 117 -28.29 15.38 19.27
N ILE A 118 -28.55 15.98 20.43
CA ILE A 118 -29.31 17.21 20.56
C ILE A 118 -28.55 18.24 21.38
N ASN A 119 -28.72 19.52 21.05
CA ASN A 119 -28.37 20.62 21.91
C ASN A 119 -29.63 21.09 22.63
N CYS A 120 -29.66 20.99 23.96
CA CYS A 120 -30.73 21.53 24.77
C CYS A 120 -30.24 22.84 25.42
N HIS A 121 -30.85 23.93 25.04
CA HIS A 121 -30.54 25.26 25.59
C HIS A 121 -31.80 25.86 26.20
N GLY A 122 -31.75 26.15 27.51
CA GLY A 122 -32.87 26.77 28.26
C GLY A 122 -32.38 27.80 29.24
N THR A 123 -33.22 28.82 29.46
CA THR A 123 -32.98 29.93 30.42
C THR A 123 -34.07 29.90 31.47
N VAL A 124 -33.65 30.06 32.72
CA VAL A 124 -34.54 30.08 33.89
C VAL A 124 -35.15 31.47 34.09
N ILE A 125 -36.45 31.47 34.33
CA ILE A 125 -37.20 32.65 34.81
C ILE A 125 -37.47 32.44 36.29
N ARG A 126 -37.10 33.40 37.13
CA ARG A 126 -37.28 33.36 38.57
C ARG A 126 -38.59 34.01 39.01
N ASP A 127 -39.15 33.52 40.10
CA ASP A 127 -40.34 34.10 40.73
C ASP A 127 -40.02 35.44 41.46
N ASN A 128 -41.05 36.12 41.98
CA ASN A 128 -40.89 37.37 42.73
C ASN A 128 -40.08 37.23 44.03
N LYS A 129 -39.79 36.00 44.47
CA LYS A 129 -38.95 35.71 45.64
C LYS A 129 -37.55 35.28 45.23
N ASN A 130 -37.23 35.44 43.93
CA ASN A 130 -35.93 35.04 43.31
C ASN A 130 -35.65 33.53 43.30
N ASN A 131 -36.67 32.68 43.43
CA ASN A 131 -36.50 31.22 43.24
C ASN A 131 -36.67 30.85 41.78
N PRO A 132 -35.96 29.80 41.30
CA PRO A 132 -36.18 29.24 39.97
C PRO A 132 -37.63 28.79 39.82
N HIS A 133 -38.33 29.25 38.80
CA HIS A 133 -39.74 28.94 38.63
C HIS A 133 -40.03 28.23 37.31
N ILE A 134 -39.64 28.80 36.19
CA ILE A 134 -39.88 28.27 34.87
C ILE A 134 -38.58 28.30 34.08
N MET A 135 -38.33 27.27 33.25
CA MET A 135 -37.30 27.32 32.25
C MET A 135 -37.94 27.24 30.86
N ILE A 136 -37.58 28.18 29.99
CA ILE A 136 -37.96 28.20 28.58
C ILE A 136 -36.71 27.88 27.75
N GLY A 137 -36.86 27.01 26.77
CA GLY A 137 -35.72 26.62 25.95
C GLY A 137 -36.08 26.00 24.61
N ARG A 138 -35.04 25.58 23.94
CA ARG A 138 -35.12 24.84 22.67
C ARG A 138 -34.28 23.59 22.69
N VAL A 139 -34.68 22.64 21.91
CA VAL A 139 -33.88 21.42 21.59
C VAL A 139 -33.65 21.43 20.09
N SER A 140 -32.40 21.43 19.69
CA SER A 140 -31.97 21.50 18.30
C SER A 140 -31.22 20.25 17.91
N GLU A 141 -31.60 19.65 16.78
CA GLU A 141 -30.87 18.54 16.17
C GLU A 141 -29.94 19.03 15.05
N GLU A 142 -30.33 20.07 14.30
CA GLU A 142 -29.64 20.52 13.09
C GLU A 142 -28.23 21.03 13.33
N ASN A 143 -28.02 21.74 14.41
CA ASN A 143 -26.71 22.32 14.73
C ASN A 143 -25.64 21.28 15.05
N LEU A 144 -26.01 20.00 15.25
CA LEU A 144 -25.07 18.94 15.62
C LEU A 144 -24.96 17.84 14.56
N ARG A 145 -25.86 17.78 13.58
CA ARG A 145 -25.85 16.74 12.53
C ARG A 145 -24.52 16.65 11.78
N HIS A 146 -23.82 17.76 11.60
CA HIS A 146 -22.50 17.81 10.94
C HIS A 146 -21.34 17.43 11.87
N LEU A 147 -21.59 17.15 13.15
CA LEU A 147 -20.55 16.85 14.16
C LEU A 147 -20.52 15.40 14.61
N TYR A 148 -21.50 14.56 14.25
CA TYR A 148 -21.52 13.14 14.62
C TYR A 148 -21.70 12.20 13.43
N ASN A 149 -21.29 10.93 13.62
CA ASN A 149 -21.45 9.87 12.64
C ASN A 149 -22.86 9.24 12.77
N SER A 150 -23.64 9.25 11.70
CA SER A 150 -25.02 8.78 11.71
C SER A 150 -25.17 7.27 11.86
N LEU A 151 -24.13 6.47 11.59
CA LEU A 151 -24.16 5.02 11.74
C LEU A 151 -23.92 4.59 13.18
N THR A 152 -22.88 5.14 13.81
CA THR A 152 -22.42 4.72 15.15
C THR A 152 -22.93 5.62 16.29
N GLY A 153 -23.33 6.86 15.98
CA GLY A 153 -23.73 7.86 16.96
C GLY A 153 -22.56 8.53 17.69
N LEU A 154 -21.32 8.15 17.41
CA LEU A 154 -20.13 8.83 17.96
C LEU A 154 -19.92 10.19 17.30
N TRP A 155 -19.17 11.06 17.97
CA TRP A 155 -18.66 12.29 17.37
C TRP A 155 -17.80 11.99 16.14
N ASN A 156 -17.81 12.89 15.16
CA ASN A 156 -17.03 12.75 13.94
C ASN A 156 -15.74 13.58 13.96
N LYS A 157 -15.00 13.56 12.84
CA LYS A 157 -13.74 14.30 12.65
C LYS A 157 -13.87 15.82 12.90
N ASN A 158 -15.01 16.42 12.58
CA ASN A 158 -15.20 17.86 12.79
C ASN A 158 -15.26 18.19 14.28
N LYS A 159 -15.96 17.38 15.07
CA LYS A 159 -16.02 17.52 16.52
C LYS A 159 -14.66 17.24 17.18
N LEU A 160 -13.95 16.20 16.73
CA LEU A 160 -12.59 15.92 17.20
C LEU A 160 -11.68 17.15 17.06
N ARG A 161 -11.66 17.79 15.88
CA ARG A 161 -10.86 19.01 15.66
C ARG A 161 -11.24 20.16 16.61
N GLN A 162 -12.53 20.34 16.89
CA GLN A 162 -12.98 21.38 17.82
C GLN A 162 -12.51 21.10 19.25
N ASP A 163 -12.59 19.83 19.69
CA ASP A 163 -12.23 19.45 21.05
C ASP A 163 -10.72 19.47 21.27
N LEU A 164 -9.92 19.08 20.27
CA LEU A 164 -8.46 19.11 20.33
C LEU A 164 -7.91 20.51 20.57
N LYS A 165 -8.51 21.57 19.99
CA LYS A 165 -8.10 22.97 20.24
C LYS A 165 -8.02 23.28 21.74
N GLY A 166 -9.07 22.95 22.48
CA GLY A 166 -9.11 23.17 23.92
C GLY A 166 -8.26 22.19 24.74
N ARG A 167 -8.00 21.00 24.19
CA ARG A 167 -7.18 19.97 24.85
C ARG A 167 -5.68 20.26 24.77
N ILE A 168 -5.18 20.71 23.62
CA ILE A 168 -3.78 21.09 23.45
C ILE A 168 -3.40 22.22 24.41
N GLU A 169 -4.29 23.18 24.65
CA GLU A 169 -4.05 24.25 25.63
C GLU A 169 -3.85 23.72 27.06
N LYS A 170 -4.53 22.63 27.41
CA LYS A 170 -4.40 21.97 28.73
C LYS A 170 -3.14 21.08 28.81
N GLY A 171 -2.70 20.51 27.68
CA GLY A 171 -1.48 19.74 27.59
C GLY A 171 -1.48 18.42 28.37
N THR A 172 -2.61 17.69 28.40
CA THR A 172 -2.74 16.43 29.17
C THR A 172 -3.46 15.34 28.40
N GLY A 173 -3.01 14.08 28.56
CA GLY A 173 -3.61 12.90 27.99
C GLY A 173 -3.00 12.49 26.64
N TYR A 174 -3.65 11.53 25.99
CA TYR A 174 -3.25 10.98 24.70
C TYR A 174 -4.39 11.02 23.69
N LEU A 175 -4.04 11.24 22.42
CA LEU A 175 -4.91 10.96 21.29
C LEU A 175 -4.50 9.62 20.69
N MET A 176 -5.40 8.65 20.70
CA MET A 176 -5.19 7.35 20.07
C MET A 176 -6.12 7.18 18.88
N PHE A 177 -5.56 6.79 17.74
CA PHE A 177 -6.33 6.30 16.59
C PHE A 177 -6.36 4.78 16.61
N LEU A 178 -7.51 4.22 16.25
CA LEU A 178 -7.75 2.79 16.08
C LEU A 178 -8.25 2.54 14.66
N ASP A 179 -7.60 1.62 13.96
CA ASP A 179 -8.01 1.13 12.64
C ASP A 179 -8.46 -0.32 12.74
N ILE A 180 -9.65 -0.62 12.24
CA ILE A 180 -10.12 -2.01 12.12
C ILE A 180 -9.41 -2.66 10.94
N ASP A 181 -8.56 -3.66 11.23
CA ASP A 181 -7.80 -4.36 10.21
C ASP A 181 -8.73 -5.09 9.22
N SER A 182 -8.44 -4.92 7.93
CA SER A 182 -9.12 -5.66 6.84
C SER A 182 -10.65 -5.57 6.81
N LEU A 183 -11.26 -4.47 7.25
CA LEU A 183 -12.73 -4.29 7.23
C LEU A 183 -13.34 -4.56 5.84
N ALA A 184 -12.63 -4.23 4.76
CA ALA A 184 -13.07 -4.52 3.40
C ALA A 184 -13.22 -6.03 3.14
N ALA A 185 -12.28 -6.84 3.63
CA ALA A 185 -12.34 -8.30 3.52
C ALA A 185 -13.48 -8.88 4.38
N ILE A 186 -13.71 -8.32 5.57
CA ILE A 186 -14.84 -8.68 6.44
C ILE A 186 -16.17 -8.39 5.72
N ASN A 187 -16.30 -7.23 5.08
CA ASN A 187 -17.47 -6.84 4.31
C ASN A 187 -17.71 -7.75 3.09
N LEU A 188 -16.65 -8.20 2.43
CA LEU A 188 -16.72 -9.13 1.31
C LEU A 188 -17.17 -10.52 1.74
N SER A 189 -16.72 -10.99 2.90
CA SER A 189 -17.01 -12.34 3.40
C SER A 189 -18.37 -12.46 4.10
N HIS A 190 -18.80 -11.42 4.84
CA HIS A 190 -19.98 -11.46 5.70
C HIS A 190 -21.09 -10.48 5.31
N GLY A 191 -20.84 -9.62 4.30
CA GLY A 191 -21.77 -8.61 3.84
C GLY A 191 -21.71 -7.29 4.61
N ARG A 192 -22.18 -6.20 3.96
CA ARG A 192 -22.13 -4.83 4.52
C ARG A 192 -22.90 -4.67 5.83
N GLU A 193 -24.04 -5.34 5.98
CA GLU A 193 -24.84 -5.27 7.21
C GLU A 193 -24.09 -5.82 8.42
N TYR A 194 -23.24 -6.84 8.22
CA TYR A 194 -22.37 -7.35 9.27
C TYR A 194 -21.30 -6.31 9.64
N GLY A 195 -20.65 -5.69 8.64
CA GLY A 195 -19.67 -4.62 8.88
C GLY A 195 -20.27 -3.43 9.61
N ASP A 196 -21.50 -3.01 9.26
CA ASP A 196 -22.19 -1.92 9.94
C ASP A 196 -22.52 -2.27 11.40
N ARG A 197 -22.87 -3.52 11.70
CA ARG A 197 -23.04 -3.99 13.09
C ARG A 197 -21.72 -3.99 13.85
N LEU A 198 -20.64 -4.50 13.22
CA LEU A 198 -19.29 -4.48 13.79
C LEU A 198 -18.84 -3.07 14.16
N LEU A 199 -19.03 -2.10 13.25
CA LEU A 199 -18.72 -0.69 13.50
C LEU A 199 -19.49 -0.14 14.71
N LYS A 200 -20.78 -0.49 14.89
CA LYS A 200 -21.57 -0.07 16.05
C LYS A 200 -21.07 -0.69 17.35
N GLU A 201 -20.73 -1.97 17.33
CA GLU A 201 -20.19 -2.68 18.50
C GLU A 201 -18.83 -2.11 18.94
N VAL A 202 -17.93 -1.83 17.99
CA VAL A 202 -16.65 -1.13 18.27
C VAL A 202 -16.90 0.23 18.90
N ALA A 203 -17.87 0.98 18.38
CA ALA A 203 -18.24 2.28 18.93
C ALA A 203 -18.72 2.18 20.38
N GLU A 204 -19.57 1.20 20.72
CA GLU A 204 -20.05 0.95 22.06
C GLU A 204 -18.92 0.55 23.03
N VAL A 205 -18.01 -0.31 22.55
CA VAL A 205 -16.82 -0.68 23.33
C VAL A 205 -15.96 0.54 23.62
N CYS A 206 -15.68 1.39 22.62
CA CYS A 206 -14.85 2.58 22.79
C CYS A 206 -15.46 3.61 23.77
N GLU A 207 -16.80 3.72 23.83
CA GLU A 207 -17.48 4.63 24.77
C GLU A 207 -17.48 4.13 26.22
N ASP A 208 -17.43 2.80 26.43
CA ASP A 208 -17.59 2.17 27.76
C ASP A 208 -16.23 1.85 28.43
N ILE A 209 -15.11 2.35 27.88
CA ILE A 209 -13.78 2.09 28.44
C ILE A 209 -13.42 3.15 29.47
N GLN A 210 -12.91 2.69 30.61
CA GLN A 210 -12.36 3.55 31.64
C GLN A 210 -11.18 4.37 31.08
N ASN A 211 -11.06 5.63 31.50
CA ASN A 211 -10.04 6.60 31.06
C ASN A 211 -10.21 7.15 29.63
N VAL A 212 -11.16 6.67 28.85
CA VAL A 212 -11.54 7.32 27.58
C VAL A 212 -12.51 8.46 27.91
N SER A 213 -12.08 9.69 27.68
CA SER A 213 -12.95 10.84 27.93
C SER A 213 -13.92 11.10 26.80
N THR A 214 -13.52 10.80 25.55
CA THR A 214 -14.38 10.97 24.37
C THR A 214 -13.93 10.04 23.26
N ALA A 215 -14.90 9.37 22.62
CA ALA A 215 -14.70 8.53 21.46
C ALA A 215 -15.28 9.18 20.20
N TYR A 216 -14.61 9.00 19.08
CA TYR A 216 -14.99 9.57 17.78
C TYR A 216 -14.92 8.47 16.70
N HIS A 217 -15.85 8.53 15.75
CA HIS A 217 -15.77 7.76 14.51
C HIS A 217 -15.43 8.72 13.38
N ILE A 218 -14.16 8.69 12.93
CA ILE A 218 -13.60 9.75 12.08
C ILE A 218 -13.65 9.43 10.59
N ASP A 219 -13.63 8.15 10.22
CA ASP A 219 -13.75 7.67 8.85
C ASP A 219 -14.17 6.19 8.86
N HIS A 220 -14.39 5.58 7.70
CA HIS A 220 -14.99 4.23 7.46
C HIS A 220 -14.61 3.16 8.49
N ASN A 221 -13.34 2.99 8.81
CA ASN A 221 -12.80 1.99 9.74
C ASN A 221 -11.98 2.62 10.89
N TYR A 222 -11.91 3.98 10.95
CA TYR A 222 -11.08 4.72 11.90
C TYR A 222 -11.88 5.29 13.05
N TYR A 223 -11.40 5.00 14.27
CA TYR A 223 -11.88 5.63 15.50
C TYR A 223 -10.76 6.46 16.11
N ALA A 224 -11.13 7.50 16.83
CA ALA A 224 -10.22 8.29 17.64
C ALA A 224 -10.70 8.31 19.10
N LEU A 225 -9.78 8.16 20.03
CA LEU A 225 -10.05 8.19 21.45
C LEU A 225 -9.18 9.26 22.11
N ILE A 226 -9.79 10.17 22.89
CA ILE A 226 -9.06 11.02 23.80
C ILE A 226 -9.01 10.31 25.14
N ILE A 227 -7.80 10.03 25.62
CA ILE A 227 -7.53 9.21 26.79
C ILE A 227 -6.91 10.10 27.87
N ASP A 228 -7.55 10.18 29.04
CA ASP A 228 -7.12 11.00 30.17
C ASP A 228 -6.20 10.18 31.08
N VAL A 229 -4.94 9.96 30.65
CA VAL A 229 -3.90 9.22 31.35
C VAL A 229 -2.55 9.91 31.19
N ASP A 230 -1.60 9.58 32.05
CA ASP A 230 -0.29 10.24 32.10
C ASP A 230 0.85 9.35 31.58
N SER A 231 0.59 8.08 31.20
CA SER A 231 1.62 7.15 30.76
C SER A 231 1.19 6.27 29.58
N GLU A 232 2.15 5.88 28.75
CA GLU A 232 1.95 4.98 27.61
C GLU A 232 1.42 3.61 28.05
N SER A 233 1.87 3.08 29.20
CA SER A 233 1.37 1.80 29.72
C SER A 233 -0.15 1.80 29.93
N GLN A 234 -0.71 2.91 30.40
CA GLN A 234 -2.16 3.04 30.59
C GLN A 234 -2.90 3.17 29.24
N VAL A 235 -2.26 3.75 28.22
CA VAL A 235 -2.79 3.75 26.83
C VAL A 235 -2.81 2.33 26.25
N VAL A 236 -1.75 1.55 26.51
CA VAL A 236 -1.70 0.12 26.14
C VAL A 236 -2.81 -0.67 26.81
N ASP A 237 -3.14 -0.40 28.06
CA ASP A 237 -4.25 -1.05 28.78
C ASP A 237 -5.60 -0.75 28.10
N VAL A 238 -5.82 0.51 27.67
CA VAL A 238 -7.02 0.89 26.91
C VAL A 238 -7.08 0.13 25.58
N TYR A 239 -5.97 0.11 24.82
CA TYR A 239 -5.87 -0.64 23.56
C TYR A 239 -6.17 -2.13 23.76
N ASN A 240 -5.54 -2.76 24.76
CA ASN A 240 -5.75 -4.17 25.05
C ASN A 240 -7.21 -4.46 25.46
N THR A 241 -7.85 -3.55 26.18
CA THR A 241 -9.27 -3.69 26.54
C THR A 241 -10.18 -3.70 25.30
N VAL A 242 -9.92 -2.83 24.30
CA VAL A 242 -10.65 -2.88 23.02
C VAL A 242 -10.41 -4.21 22.31
N LYS A 243 -9.14 -4.59 22.20
CA LYS A 243 -8.69 -5.80 21.53
C LYS A 243 -9.31 -7.06 22.14
N GLU A 244 -9.32 -7.18 23.46
CA GLU A 244 -9.90 -8.33 24.16
C GLU A 244 -11.41 -8.43 23.96
N LYS A 245 -12.14 -7.29 24.12
CA LYS A 245 -13.60 -7.26 23.93
C LYS A 245 -14.03 -7.60 22.50
N MET A 246 -13.16 -7.39 21.51
CA MET A 246 -13.47 -7.60 20.07
C MET A 246 -12.68 -8.76 19.43
N SER A 247 -11.90 -9.52 20.21
CA SER A 247 -10.92 -10.52 19.75
C SER A 247 -11.49 -11.60 18.81
N GLU A 248 -12.76 -11.97 18.98
CA GLU A 248 -13.43 -12.98 18.13
C GLU A 248 -13.97 -12.42 16.79
N LYS A 249 -13.94 -11.08 16.60
CA LYS A 249 -14.60 -10.42 15.47
C LYS A 249 -13.65 -9.67 14.55
N CYS A 250 -12.65 -9.00 15.10
CA CYS A 250 -11.67 -8.23 14.35
C CYS A 250 -10.40 -7.96 15.16
N THR A 251 -9.35 -7.50 14.47
CA THR A 251 -8.12 -6.99 15.04
C THR A 251 -7.99 -5.49 14.79
N PHE A 252 -7.08 -4.86 15.52
CA PHE A 252 -6.89 -3.42 15.44
C PHE A 252 -5.42 -3.06 15.35
N THR A 253 -5.09 -2.19 14.41
CA THR A 253 -3.84 -1.44 14.42
C THR A 253 -4.09 -0.07 15.03
N ALA A 254 -3.21 0.38 15.92
CA ALA A 254 -3.38 1.63 16.64
C ALA A 254 -2.15 2.52 16.58
N SER A 255 -2.38 3.82 16.71
CA SER A 255 -1.33 4.82 16.95
C SER A 255 -1.73 5.73 18.12
N ALA A 256 -0.77 6.11 18.95
CA ALA A 256 -1.00 7.00 20.09
C ALA A 256 0.02 8.14 20.13
N VAL A 257 -0.48 9.36 20.37
CA VAL A 257 0.32 10.58 20.44
C VAL A 257 -0.02 11.32 21.73
N PRO A 258 0.95 11.77 22.53
CA PRO A 258 0.68 12.58 23.73
C PRO A 258 0.14 13.94 23.32
N ILE A 259 -0.89 14.43 24.03
CA ILE A 259 -1.43 15.79 23.84
C ILE A 259 -0.58 16.73 24.67
N ASP A 260 0.54 17.20 24.11
CA ASP A 260 1.48 18.07 24.78
C ASP A 260 1.69 19.37 24.01
N LYS A 261 1.45 20.50 24.68
CA LYS A 261 1.64 21.83 24.11
C LYS A 261 3.07 22.15 23.72
N SER A 262 4.06 21.49 24.36
CA SER A 262 5.48 21.66 24.01
C SER A 262 5.83 21.00 22.66
N LEU A 263 5.05 20.00 22.25
CA LEU A 263 5.26 19.24 21.02
C LEU A 263 4.43 19.75 19.84
N PHE A 264 3.23 20.30 20.11
CA PHE A 264 2.28 20.68 19.05
C PHE A 264 1.71 22.08 19.28
N PHE A 265 1.73 22.92 18.25
CA PHE A 265 1.17 24.27 18.29
C PHE A 265 -0.33 24.31 18.01
N ASP A 266 -0.86 23.38 17.21
CA ASP A 266 -2.25 23.30 16.82
C ASP A 266 -2.76 21.86 16.63
N GLU A 267 -4.07 21.74 16.46
CA GLU A 267 -4.74 20.46 16.24
C GLU A 267 -4.35 19.78 14.91
N THR A 268 -3.90 20.55 13.92
CA THR A 268 -3.52 20.01 12.62
C THR A 268 -2.21 19.22 12.75
N GLN A 269 -1.23 19.80 13.43
CA GLN A 269 0.05 19.12 13.69
C GLN A 269 -0.12 17.84 14.51
N LEU A 270 -0.99 17.86 15.53
CA LEU A 270 -1.29 16.68 16.32
C LEU A 270 -1.97 15.59 15.49
N LEU A 271 -2.96 15.94 14.66
CA LEU A 271 -3.64 15.00 13.78
C LEU A 271 -2.73 14.44 12.69
N ASP A 272 -1.85 15.25 12.14
CA ASP A 272 -0.86 14.78 11.18
C ASP A 272 0.13 13.81 11.81
N SER A 273 0.54 14.08 13.06
CA SER A 273 1.46 13.21 13.79
C SER A 273 0.83 11.86 14.12
N VAL A 274 -0.42 11.81 14.55
CA VAL A 274 -1.10 10.54 14.80
C VAL A 274 -1.34 9.74 13.52
N ASN A 275 -1.61 10.41 12.38
CA ASN A 275 -1.72 9.73 11.09
C ASN A 275 -0.38 9.16 10.62
N MET A 276 0.72 9.89 10.83
CA MET A 276 2.07 9.43 10.49
C MET A 276 2.49 8.21 11.33
N THR A 277 2.22 8.26 12.63
CA THR A 277 2.45 7.11 13.53
C THR A 277 1.57 5.92 13.14
N MET A 278 0.32 6.14 12.66
CA MET A 278 -0.55 5.09 12.16
C MET A 278 0.01 4.44 10.88
N LYS A 279 0.57 5.24 9.97
CA LYS A 279 1.21 4.70 8.77
C LYS A 279 2.38 3.80 9.14
N LYS A 280 3.25 4.25 10.04
CA LYS A 280 4.37 3.46 10.58
C LYS A 280 3.89 2.17 11.26
N ALA A 281 2.81 2.24 12.05
CA ALA A 281 2.20 1.07 12.64
C ALA A 281 1.80 0.01 11.61
N LYS A 282 1.15 0.43 10.53
CA LYS A 282 0.71 -0.47 9.45
C LYS A 282 1.87 -1.09 8.65
N GLU A 283 2.98 -0.37 8.51
CA GLU A 283 4.19 -0.86 7.84
C GLU A 283 4.92 -1.94 8.67
N LEU A 284 4.88 -1.85 10.00
CA LEU A 284 5.53 -2.80 10.88
C LEU A 284 4.77 -4.13 10.98
N SER A 285 3.49 -4.09 11.34
CA SER A 285 2.60 -5.26 11.40
C SER A 285 1.17 -4.83 11.70
N ASN A 286 0.20 -5.72 11.46
CA ASN A 286 -1.17 -5.53 11.95
C ASN A 286 -1.29 -5.94 13.42
N ASN A 287 -2.39 -5.50 14.09
CA ASN A 287 -2.78 -5.93 15.43
C ASN A 287 -1.82 -5.49 16.55
N HIS A 288 -1.26 -4.28 16.46
CA HIS A 288 -0.42 -3.68 17.49
C HIS A 288 -0.66 -2.17 17.63
N ILE A 289 -0.06 -1.57 18.66
CA ILE A 289 -0.08 -0.13 18.90
C ILE A 289 1.33 0.45 18.75
N GLU A 290 1.45 1.56 18.02
CA GLU A 290 2.68 2.34 17.85
C GLU A 290 2.55 3.69 18.57
N PHE A 291 3.62 4.14 19.20
CA PHE A 291 3.68 5.44 19.87
C PHE A 291 4.49 6.44 19.08
N PHE A 292 4.04 7.69 19.11
CA PHE A 292 4.78 8.80 18.57
C PHE A 292 6.06 9.02 19.36
N SER A 293 7.18 9.14 18.64
CA SER A 293 8.47 9.48 19.24
C SER A 293 8.88 10.93 18.90
N SER A 294 9.73 11.51 19.72
CA SER A 294 10.33 12.82 19.41
C SER A 294 11.22 12.78 18.17
N GLU A 295 11.72 11.59 17.81
CA GLU A 295 12.45 11.34 16.56
C GLU A 295 11.53 11.52 15.36
N ASP A 296 10.29 11.00 15.39
CA ASP A 296 9.28 11.19 14.35
C ASP A 296 8.98 12.69 14.10
N LEU A 297 8.99 13.52 15.17
CA LEU A 297 8.81 14.96 15.02
C LEU A 297 10.04 15.62 14.38
N SER A 298 11.25 15.21 14.77
CA SER A 298 12.49 15.73 14.18
C SER A 298 12.59 15.36 12.70
N GLU A 299 12.20 14.15 12.32
CA GLU A 299 12.11 13.71 10.93
C GLU A 299 11.11 14.55 10.12
N LYS A 300 9.94 14.85 10.69
CA LYS A 300 8.95 15.70 10.04
C LYS A 300 9.42 17.13 9.83
N ILE A 301 10.05 17.73 10.85
CA ILE A 301 10.65 19.07 10.73
C ILE A 301 11.75 19.04 9.66
N SER A 302 12.56 17.98 9.67
CA SER A 302 13.59 17.74 8.67
C SER A 302 13.00 17.64 7.26
N ALA A 303 11.93 16.86 7.06
CA ALA A 303 11.27 16.71 5.78
C ALA A 303 10.64 18.03 5.28
N LEU A 304 10.02 18.82 6.17
CA LEU A 304 9.48 20.13 5.81
C LEU A 304 10.57 21.12 5.40
N ALA A 305 11.70 21.15 6.13
CA ALA A 305 12.84 21.98 5.77
C ALA A 305 13.44 21.56 4.41
N LEU A 306 13.52 20.24 4.16
CA LEU A 306 13.97 19.71 2.87
C LEU A 306 12.99 20.08 1.75
N LEU A 307 11.69 20.00 1.98
CA LEU A 307 10.67 20.42 1.01
C LEU A 307 10.84 21.88 0.58
N GLU A 308 11.06 22.78 1.52
CA GLU A 308 11.28 24.20 1.18
C GLU A 308 12.58 24.40 0.39
N GLU A 309 13.64 23.68 0.74
CA GLU A 309 14.89 23.71 -0.02
C GLU A 309 14.70 23.16 -1.44
N LEU A 310 13.99 22.04 -1.59
CA LEU A 310 13.66 21.45 -2.90
C LEU A 310 12.82 22.39 -3.78
N LYS A 311 11.85 23.12 -3.21
CA LYS A 311 11.08 24.14 -3.94
C LYS A 311 11.98 25.24 -4.51
N ILE A 312 12.91 25.73 -3.69
CA ILE A 312 13.87 26.75 -4.11
C ILE A 312 14.79 26.21 -5.20
N SER A 313 15.30 24.97 -5.03
CA SER A 313 16.15 24.32 -6.01
C SER A 313 15.47 24.15 -7.35
N VAL A 314 14.23 23.68 -7.38
CA VAL A 314 13.45 23.52 -8.62
C VAL A 314 13.19 24.86 -9.30
N ALA A 315 12.82 25.90 -8.54
CA ALA A 315 12.61 27.24 -9.07
C ALA A 315 13.89 27.87 -9.67
N ASN A 316 15.06 27.41 -9.22
CA ASN A 316 16.38 27.84 -9.70
C ASN A 316 16.98 26.83 -10.72
N ASP A 317 16.22 26.36 -11.67
CA ASP A 317 16.65 25.42 -12.72
C ASP A 317 17.25 24.11 -12.15
N CYS A 318 16.62 23.57 -11.11
CA CYS A 318 17.06 22.35 -10.41
C CYS A 318 18.48 22.44 -9.84
N GLU A 319 18.87 23.60 -9.27
CA GLU A 319 20.15 23.79 -8.60
C GLU A 319 20.35 22.75 -7.49
N GLY A 320 21.52 22.10 -7.44
CA GLY A 320 21.84 21.05 -6.49
C GLY A 320 21.43 19.64 -6.93
N PHE A 321 20.61 19.52 -7.97
CA PHE A 321 20.33 18.21 -8.57
C PHE A 321 21.42 17.82 -9.58
N GLU A 322 21.76 16.54 -9.57
CA GLU A 322 22.73 15.92 -10.48
C GLU A 322 22.16 14.63 -11.05
N VAL A 323 22.56 14.28 -12.28
CA VAL A 323 22.23 12.99 -12.88
C VAL A 323 23.47 12.12 -12.86
N TYR A 324 23.37 10.99 -12.17
CA TYR A 324 24.37 9.92 -12.19
C TYR A 324 23.90 8.84 -13.16
N TYR A 325 24.84 8.04 -13.61
CA TYR A 325 24.55 6.98 -14.59
C TYR A 325 25.08 5.66 -14.10
N GLN A 326 24.28 4.61 -14.20
CA GLN A 326 24.71 3.26 -13.90
C GLN A 326 24.72 2.42 -15.18
N PRO A 327 25.82 1.72 -15.49
CA PRO A 327 25.93 0.94 -16.72
C PRO A 327 25.03 -0.31 -16.66
N GLN A 328 24.36 -0.56 -17.75
CA GLN A 328 23.61 -1.77 -18.07
C GLN A 328 24.40 -2.56 -19.11
N LEU A 329 24.77 -3.78 -18.78
CA LEU A 329 25.66 -4.58 -19.61
C LEU A 329 24.92 -5.77 -20.22
N LYS A 330 25.25 -6.13 -21.45
CA LYS A 330 24.74 -7.36 -22.07
C LYS A 330 25.26 -8.59 -21.32
N SER A 331 24.37 -9.50 -21.00
CA SER A 331 24.77 -10.77 -20.42
C SER A 331 25.73 -11.53 -21.33
N GLY A 332 26.71 -12.19 -20.76
CA GLY A 332 27.67 -13.03 -21.45
C GLY A 332 28.93 -12.32 -21.98
N ASN A 333 28.80 -11.21 -22.72
CA ASN A 333 29.95 -10.48 -23.27
C ASN A 333 30.29 -9.18 -22.54
N TYR A 334 29.43 -8.72 -21.65
CA TYR A 334 29.57 -7.50 -20.84
C TYR A 334 29.79 -6.21 -21.65
N ASP A 335 29.40 -6.19 -22.91
CA ASP A 335 29.35 -4.96 -23.68
C ASP A 335 28.29 -4.04 -23.11
N ILE A 336 28.56 -2.74 -23.13
CA ILE A 336 27.57 -1.78 -22.64
C ILE A 336 26.34 -1.82 -23.55
N TYR A 337 25.19 -2.04 -22.94
CA TYR A 337 23.87 -2.00 -23.58
C TYR A 337 23.24 -0.61 -23.50
N GLY A 338 23.26 -0.04 -22.31
CA GLY A 338 22.70 1.24 -21.97
C GLY A 338 23.20 1.75 -20.63
N VAL A 339 22.60 2.81 -20.18
CA VAL A 339 22.82 3.39 -18.86
C VAL A 339 21.49 3.78 -18.23
N GLU A 340 21.34 3.58 -16.95
CA GLU A 340 20.24 4.13 -16.18
C GLU A 340 20.60 5.48 -15.60
N ALA A 341 19.76 6.50 -15.86
CA ALA A 341 19.93 7.85 -15.33
C ALA A 341 19.27 7.96 -13.95
N LEU A 342 20.09 8.18 -12.94
CA LEU A 342 19.70 8.16 -11.54
C LEU A 342 19.85 9.53 -10.92
N LEU A 343 18.76 10.10 -10.44
CA LEU A 343 18.73 11.42 -9.81
C LEU A 343 19.50 11.42 -8.48
N ARG A 344 20.27 12.48 -8.26
CA ARG A 344 20.99 12.76 -7.01
C ARG A 344 20.70 14.19 -6.58
N TYR A 345 20.75 14.44 -5.29
CA TYR A 345 20.52 15.77 -4.75
C TYR A 345 21.60 16.12 -3.71
N ASN A 346 22.21 17.27 -3.89
CA ASN A 346 23.18 17.87 -2.98
C ASN A 346 22.56 19.12 -2.33
N SER A 347 22.03 18.92 -1.13
CA SER A 347 21.47 20.00 -0.32
C SER A 347 22.56 20.97 0.13
N LYS A 348 22.26 22.26 0.10
CA LYS A 348 23.18 23.29 0.60
C LYS A 348 23.42 23.20 2.12
N THR A 349 22.45 22.67 2.85
CA THR A 349 22.47 22.62 4.31
C THR A 349 22.85 21.25 4.87
N ARG A 350 22.56 20.14 4.13
CA ARG A 350 22.73 18.76 4.59
C ARG A 350 23.79 17.98 3.82
N GLY A 351 24.33 18.55 2.75
CA GLY A 351 25.18 17.80 1.81
C GLY A 351 24.38 16.82 0.97
N ARG A 352 24.91 15.63 0.73
CA ARG A 352 24.26 14.62 -0.12
C ARG A 352 23.05 14.02 0.56
N VAL A 353 21.87 14.16 -0.05
CA VAL A 353 20.60 13.55 0.38
C VAL A 353 20.31 12.32 -0.49
N PHE A 354 19.83 11.23 0.13
CA PHE A 354 19.55 9.99 -0.59
C PHE A 354 18.19 10.03 -1.32
N PRO A 355 18.04 9.32 -2.45
CA PRO A 355 16.80 9.27 -3.22
C PRO A 355 15.58 8.90 -2.39
N ASP A 356 15.71 7.92 -1.50
CA ASP A 356 14.62 7.43 -0.64
C ASP A 356 14.08 8.51 0.30
N GLU A 357 14.86 9.55 0.59
CA GLU A 357 14.45 10.67 1.44
C GLU A 357 13.75 11.77 0.61
N PHE A 358 14.32 12.18 -0.54
CA PHE A 358 13.80 13.35 -1.26
C PHE A 358 12.79 13.02 -2.38
N ILE A 359 12.84 11.85 -3.02
CA ILE A 359 11.89 11.48 -4.09
C ILE A 359 10.44 11.46 -3.57
N PRO A 360 10.11 10.83 -2.42
CA PRO A 360 8.76 10.88 -1.87
C PRO A 360 8.26 12.30 -1.60
N ILE A 361 9.16 13.21 -1.20
CA ILE A 361 8.81 14.62 -0.97
C ILE A 361 8.52 15.33 -2.30
N LEU A 362 9.31 15.08 -3.35
CA LEU A 362 9.04 15.59 -4.70
C LEU A 362 7.70 15.09 -5.26
N GLU A 363 7.36 13.83 -5.00
CA GLU A 363 6.10 13.23 -5.42
C GLU A 363 4.90 13.84 -4.70
N GLN A 364 4.93 13.90 -3.36
CA GLN A 364 3.86 14.49 -2.54
C GLN A 364 3.62 15.97 -2.87
N SER A 365 4.70 16.70 -3.13
CA SER A 365 4.64 18.12 -3.51
C SER A 365 4.35 18.36 -4.99
N ARG A 366 4.31 17.30 -5.81
CA ARG A 366 4.19 17.34 -7.28
C ARG A 366 5.36 18.00 -8.02
N LEU A 367 6.44 18.34 -7.33
CA LEU A 367 7.67 18.87 -7.94
C LEU A 367 8.36 17.82 -8.82
N ILE A 368 8.05 16.54 -8.61
CA ILE A 368 8.57 15.43 -9.43
C ILE A 368 8.28 15.61 -10.93
N LYS A 369 7.23 16.36 -11.31
CA LYS A 369 6.92 16.63 -12.72
C LYS A 369 7.97 17.50 -13.40
N ASP A 370 8.41 18.56 -12.74
CA ASP A 370 9.40 19.48 -13.26
C ASP A 370 10.81 18.86 -13.21
N VAL A 371 11.15 18.23 -12.08
CA VAL A 371 12.43 17.55 -11.91
C VAL A 371 12.59 16.40 -12.89
N GLY A 372 11.55 15.58 -13.10
CA GLY A 372 11.58 14.46 -14.04
C GLY A 372 11.81 14.91 -15.48
N MET A 373 11.20 16.01 -15.90
CA MET A 373 11.46 16.59 -17.24
C MET A 373 12.89 17.17 -17.34
N TRP A 374 13.43 17.75 -16.27
CA TRP A 374 14.82 18.20 -16.23
C TRP A 374 15.79 17.02 -16.34
N VAL A 375 15.55 15.92 -15.57
CA VAL A 375 16.36 14.68 -15.66
C VAL A 375 16.32 14.13 -17.08
N LEU A 376 15.13 14.01 -17.68
CA LEU A 376 14.96 13.51 -19.04
C LEU A 376 15.81 14.31 -20.03
N LYS A 377 15.72 15.64 -20.01
CA LYS A 377 16.50 16.50 -20.92
C LYS A 377 18.01 16.33 -20.72
N LYS A 378 18.49 16.27 -19.47
CA LYS A 378 19.90 16.03 -19.16
C LYS A 378 20.38 14.67 -19.64
N ALA A 379 19.59 13.61 -19.38
CA ALA A 379 19.88 12.24 -19.79
C ALA A 379 19.93 12.10 -21.31
N LEU A 380 18.97 12.67 -22.04
CA LEU A 380 18.97 12.66 -23.49
C LEU A 380 20.15 13.41 -24.11
N MET A 381 20.49 14.59 -23.59
CA MET A 381 21.66 15.34 -24.06
C MET A 381 22.95 14.55 -23.87
N GLN A 382 23.10 13.90 -22.73
CA GLN A 382 24.28 13.07 -22.46
C GLN A 382 24.30 11.82 -23.32
N CYS A 383 23.16 11.15 -23.51
CA CYS A 383 23.02 10.00 -24.41
C CYS A 383 23.43 10.37 -25.84
N LYS A 384 23.00 11.52 -26.36
CA LYS A 384 23.41 12.00 -27.69
C LYS A 384 24.91 12.07 -27.83
N LYS A 385 25.59 12.69 -26.87
CA LYS A 385 27.06 12.79 -26.84
C LYS A 385 27.72 11.41 -26.91
N TRP A 386 27.24 10.45 -26.15
CA TRP A 386 27.81 9.09 -26.12
C TRP A 386 27.50 8.30 -27.40
N ARG A 387 26.34 8.54 -28.02
CA ARG A 387 25.95 7.90 -29.28
C ARG A 387 26.83 8.29 -30.48
N GLU A 388 27.61 9.36 -30.37
CA GLU A 388 28.64 9.68 -31.37
C GLU A 388 29.68 8.55 -31.48
N SER A 389 30.04 7.92 -30.36
CA SER A 389 30.98 6.79 -30.30
C SER A 389 30.29 5.42 -30.25
N LEU A 390 29.10 5.35 -29.69
CA LEU A 390 28.30 4.14 -29.52
C LEU A 390 26.86 4.36 -30.03
N PRO A 391 26.61 4.26 -31.34
CA PRO A 391 25.33 4.66 -31.95
C PRO A 391 24.07 3.92 -31.39
N SER A 392 24.26 2.72 -30.84
CA SER A 392 23.18 1.90 -30.29
C SER A 392 22.94 2.09 -28.79
N LEU A 393 23.73 2.98 -28.11
CA LEU A 393 23.58 3.20 -26.67
C LEU A 393 22.18 3.74 -26.35
N ARG A 394 21.62 3.29 -25.22
CA ARG A 394 20.32 3.70 -24.71
C ARG A 394 20.47 4.36 -23.35
N VAL A 395 19.50 5.19 -23.01
CA VAL A 395 19.37 5.73 -21.64
C VAL A 395 18.01 5.40 -21.10
N SER A 396 18.00 4.85 -19.89
CA SER A 396 16.79 4.60 -19.11
C SER A 396 16.55 5.75 -18.14
N VAL A 397 15.29 6.16 -17.98
CA VAL A 397 14.88 7.22 -17.06
C VAL A 397 13.66 6.77 -16.28
N ASN A 398 13.74 6.89 -14.96
CA ASN A 398 12.65 6.57 -14.05
C ASN A 398 11.55 7.63 -14.08
N PHE A 399 10.29 7.20 -14.19
CA PHE A 399 9.11 8.04 -14.16
C PHE A 399 8.16 7.61 -13.06
N SER A 400 7.79 8.55 -12.19
CA SER A 400 6.72 8.32 -11.22
C SER A 400 5.36 8.27 -11.90
N VAL A 401 4.47 7.41 -11.42
CA VAL A 401 3.08 7.31 -11.87
C VAL A 401 2.36 8.66 -11.82
N LEU A 402 2.69 9.49 -10.84
CA LEU A 402 2.11 10.84 -10.68
C LEU A 402 2.42 11.80 -11.81
N GLN A 403 3.48 11.53 -12.59
CA GLN A 403 3.81 12.35 -13.78
C GLN A 403 2.82 12.11 -14.91
N PHE A 404 2.23 10.90 -15.01
CA PHE A 404 1.21 10.57 -16.02
C PHE A 404 -0.15 11.25 -15.75
N ASP A 405 -0.32 11.92 -14.61
CA ASP A 405 -1.44 12.83 -14.39
C ASP A 405 -1.39 14.07 -15.30
N ASP A 406 -0.22 14.41 -15.83
CA ASP A 406 -0.09 15.49 -16.81
C ASP A 406 -0.47 15.00 -18.22
N ASN A 407 -1.56 15.56 -18.77
CA ASN A 407 -2.04 15.22 -20.11
C ASN A 407 -1.03 15.54 -21.22
N ALA A 408 -0.12 16.46 -20.95
CA ALA A 408 0.90 16.90 -21.92
C ALA A 408 2.23 16.13 -21.75
N LEU A 409 2.33 15.17 -20.83
CA LEU A 409 3.59 14.47 -20.57
C LEU A 409 4.14 13.79 -21.83
N SER A 410 3.29 13.07 -22.55
CA SER A 410 3.70 12.32 -23.74
C SER A 410 4.25 13.24 -24.83
N GLU A 411 3.59 14.36 -25.09
CA GLU A 411 4.05 15.37 -26.03
C GLU A 411 5.37 16.00 -25.60
N LYS A 412 5.52 16.32 -24.31
CA LYS A 412 6.77 16.88 -23.75
C LYS A 412 7.95 15.91 -23.89
N ILE A 413 7.73 14.61 -23.69
CA ILE A 413 8.77 13.58 -23.89
C ILE A 413 9.18 13.53 -25.37
N ILE A 414 8.20 13.48 -26.28
CA ILE A 414 8.46 13.43 -27.72
C ILE A 414 9.20 14.70 -28.19
N GLU A 415 8.78 15.87 -27.69
CA GLU A 415 9.42 17.15 -28.00
C GLU A 415 10.88 17.17 -27.50
N ALA A 416 11.14 16.71 -26.28
CA ALA A 416 12.49 16.64 -25.72
C ALA A 416 13.42 15.74 -26.58
N ILE A 417 12.93 14.58 -27.03
CA ILE A 417 13.68 13.68 -27.91
C ILE A 417 13.97 14.36 -29.27
N ARG A 418 12.99 15.06 -29.84
CA ARG A 418 13.14 15.80 -31.11
C ARG A 418 14.11 16.98 -30.99
N GLU A 419 14.00 17.78 -29.93
CA GLU A 419 14.91 18.90 -29.66
C GLU A 419 16.37 18.44 -29.60
N VAL A 420 16.62 17.30 -28.95
CA VAL A 420 17.96 16.71 -28.89
C VAL A 420 18.35 16.05 -30.20
N GLY A 421 17.41 15.62 -31.02
CA GLY A 421 17.65 14.94 -32.29
C GLY A 421 18.06 13.48 -32.15
N LEU A 422 17.47 12.78 -31.19
CA LEU A 422 17.64 11.34 -30.97
C LEU A 422 16.47 10.55 -31.60
N PRO A 423 16.69 9.28 -31.99
CA PRO A 423 15.58 8.37 -32.29
C PRO A 423 14.89 7.91 -30.98
N GLY A 424 13.61 7.53 -31.06
CA GLY A 424 12.85 7.12 -29.88
C GLY A 424 13.44 5.92 -29.15
N ASP A 425 14.05 4.98 -29.88
CA ASP A 425 14.69 3.78 -29.31
C ASP A 425 15.93 4.07 -28.44
N ALA A 426 16.39 5.32 -28.42
CA ALA A 426 17.45 5.76 -27.52
C ALA A 426 16.97 5.95 -26.08
N LEU A 427 15.65 6.05 -25.84
CA LEU A 427 15.04 6.22 -24.53
C LEU A 427 14.29 4.95 -24.11
N THR A 428 14.50 4.54 -22.86
CA THR A 428 13.65 3.62 -22.13
C THR A 428 13.01 4.38 -20.96
N VAL A 429 11.70 4.35 -20.87
CA VAL A 429 10.93 4.90 -19.75
C VAL A 429 10.73 3.77 -18.75
N GLU A 430 11.25 3.95 -17.53
CA GLU A 430 11.11 2.99 -16.44
C GLU A 430 9.96 3.41 -15.52
N ILE A 431 9.09 2.47 -15.19
CA ILE A 431 7.94 2.66 -14.31
C ILE A 431 7.88 1.52 -13.31
N THR A 432 7.60 1.82 -12.05
CA THR A 432 7.52 0.79 -11.02
C THR A 432 6.28 -0.09 -11.19
N GLU A 433 6.33 -1.31 -10.66
CA GLU A 433 5.22 -2.26 -10.65
C GLU A 433 3.94 -1.67 -10.02
N SER A 434 4.07 -0.73 -9.09
CA SER A 434 2.94 -0.04 -8.42
C SER A 434 1.98 0.70 -9.37
N ILE A 435 2.33 0.84 -10.65
CA ILE A 435 1.44 1.40 -11.67
C ILE A 435 0.14 0.60 -11.82
N GLU A 436 0.15 -0.69 -11.51
CA GLU A 436 -1.06 -1.53 -11.55
C GLU A 436 -2.17 -1.01 -10.64
N LEU A 437 -1.83 -0.50 -9.46
CA LEU A 437 -2.78 0.07 -8.49
C LEU A 437 -3.44 1.36 -8.99
N HIS A 438 -2.80 2.06 -9.93
CA HIS A 438 -3.22 3.34 -10.46
C HIS A 438 -3.63 3.26 -11.94
N SER A 439 -3.78 2.04 -12.50
CA SER A 439 -4.04 1.80 -13.92
C SER A 439 -5.33 2.44 -14.40
N SER A 440 -5.24 3.70 -14.73
CA SER A 440 -6.27 4.37 -15.51
C SER A 440 -6.05 4.10 -17.01
N GLU A 441 -7.12 4.00 -17.78
CA GLU A 441 -7.09 3.93 -19.25
C GLU A 441 -6.20 5.03 -19.87
N LYS A 442 -6.07 6.15 -19.16
CA LYS A 442 -5.20 7.28 -19.51
C LYS A 442 -3.72 6.90 -19.55
N ILE A 443 -3.20 6.17 -18.55
CA ILE A 443 -1.79 5.75 -18.50
C ILE A 443 -1.50 4.77 -19.65
N LEU A 444 -2.38 3.80 -19.86
CA LEU A 444 -2.25 2.84 -20.96
C LEU A 444 -2.23 3.53 -22.32
N ASN A 445 -3.06 4.56 -22.52
CA ASN A 445 -3.09 5.34 -23.74
C ASN A 445 -1.80 6.16 -23.92
N SER A 446 -1.25 6.75 -22.86
CA SER A 446 0.03 7.46 -22.90
C SER A 446 1.18 6.53 -23.28
N ILE A 447 1.25 5.33 -22.71
CA ILE A 447 2.26 4.32 -23.06
C ILE A 447 2.14 3.92 -24.52
N ARG A 448 0.93 3.58 -25.01
CA ARG A 448 0.71 3.23 -26.42
C ARG A 448 1.15 4.35 -27.36
N TYR A 449 0.77 5.59 -27.04
CA TYR A 449 1.13 6.76 -27.84
C TYR A 449 2.66 6.97 -27.92
N LEU A 450 3.38 6.82 -26.81
CA LEU A 450 4.84 6.92 -26.79
C LEU A 450 5.52 5.78 -27.56
N LYS A 451 4.94 4.57 -27.52
CA LYS A 451 5.44 3.42 -28.30
C LYS A 451 5.31 3.61 -29.81
N ASP A 452 4.33 4.37 -30.30
CA ASP A 452 4.22 4.73 -31.73
C ASP A 452 5.43 5.56 -32.20
N TYR A 453 6.17 6.18 -31.26
CA TYR A 453 7.45 6.87 -31.54
C TYR A 453 8.68 6.00 -31.26
N ASN A 454 8.54 4.69 -31.12
CA ASN A 454 9.58 3.72 -30.80
C ASN A 454 10.30 3.96 -29.45
N ILE A 455 9.63 4.58 -28.47
CA ILE A 455 10.15 4.71 -27.11
C ILE A 455 9.93 3.40 -26.38
N ASN A 456 10.98 2.87 -25.72
CA ASN A 456 10.88 1.63 -24.96
C ASN A 456 10.31 1.87 -23.55
N PHE A 457 9.66 0.84 -23.01
CA PHE A 457 9.15 0.84 -21.65
C PHE A 457 9.70 -0.35 -20.86
N ALA A 458 10.15 -0.09 -19.64
CA ALA A 458 10.55 -1.11 -18.69
C ALA A 458 9.69 -1.05 -17.43
N ILE A 459 9.37 -2.22 -16.88
CA ILE A 459 8.83 -2.34 -15.52
C ILE A 459 9.99 -2.50 -14.56
N ASP A 460 10.08 -1.62 -13.58
CA ASP A 460 11.07 -1.60 -12.52
C ASP A 460 10.57 -2.25 -11.24
N ASP A 461 11.51 -2.72 -10.38
CA ASP A 461 11.26 -3.38 -9.09
C ASP A 461 10.35 -4.62 -9.19
N PHE A 462 10.40 -5.35 -10.32
CA PHE A 462 9.48 -6.46 -10.59
C PHE A 462 9.61 -7.58 -9.57
N GLY A 463 8.46 -7.95 -8.98
CA GLY A 463 8.30 -9.03 -8.01
C GLY A 463 8.20 -8.56 -6.55
N THR A 464 8.39 -7.27 -6.27
CA THR A 464 8.28 -6.72 -4.90
C THR A 464 6.85 -6.36 -4.51
N GLY A 465 5.91 -6.32 -5.48
CA GLY A 465 4.52 -5.96 -5.32
C GLY A 465 3.53 -7.09 -5.67
N TYR A 466 2.32 -6.73 -6.05
CA TYR A 466 1.27 -7.65 -6.51
C TYR A 466 1.41 -7.88 -8.03
N SER A 467 2.34 -8.73 -8.43
CA SER A 467 2.61 -9.02 -9.85
C SER A 467 1.45 -9.75 -10.53
N ASN A 468 0.66 -9.06 -11.31
CA ASN A 468 -0.33 -9.65 -12.19
C ASN A 468 0.23 -9.76 -13.61
N LEU A 469 0.73 -10.94 -13.98
CA LEU A 469 1.29 -11.21 -15.32
C LEU A 469 0.33 -10.86 -16.46
N GLY A 470 -0.99 -10.90 -16.22
CA GLY A 470 -2.00 -10.46 -17.19
C GLY A 470 -1.94 -8.98 -17.50
N TYR A 471 -1.51 -8.16 -16.56
CA TYR A 471 -1.37 -6.72 -16.74
C TYR A 471 -0.15 -6.33 -17.59
N LEU A 472 0.96 -7.05 -17.47
CA LEU A 472 2.14 -6.87 -18.33
C LEU A 472 1.79 -6.97 -19.82
N LYS A 473 0.89 -7.87 -20.18
CA LYS A 473 0.40 -7.99 -21.55
C LYS A 473 -0.38 -6.76 -22.03
N GLN A 474 -1.11 -6.09 -21.12
CA GLN A 474 -1.86 -4.87 -21.46
C GLN A 474 -0.93 -3.65 -21.60
N LEU A 475 0.10 -3.56 -20.78
CA LEU A 475 1.12 -2.51 -20.83
C LEU A 475 2.01 -2.62 -22.07
N ASN A 476 2.15 -3.82 -22.65
CA ASN A 476 3.02 -4.07 -23.81
C ASN A 476 4.45 -3.53 -23.60
N VAL A 477 5.06 -3.91 -22.48
CA VAL A 477 6.42 -3.48 -22.10
C VAL A 477 7.49 -4.16 -22.92
N ASP A 478 8.66 -3.51 -23.03
CA ASP A 478 9.80 -4.01 -23.79
C ASP A 478 10.85 -4.68 -22.91
N GLU A 479 10.80 -4.41 -21.59
CA GLU A 479 11.80 -4.88 -20.63
C GLU A 479 11.19 -5.08 -19.24
N ILE A 480 11.69 -6.10 -18.52
CA ILE A 480 11.40 -6.36 -17.11
C ILE A 480 12.72 -6.30 -16.36
N LYS A 481 12.80 -5.43 -15.33
CA LYS A 481 13.93 -5.32 -14.42
C LYS A 481 13.61 -6.12 -13.15
N ILE A 482 14.39 -7.18 -12.92
CA ILE A 482 14.23 -8.07 -11.76
C ILE A 482 15.00 -7.45 -10.61
N ASP A 483 14.29 -7.14 -9.54
CA ASP A 483 14.81 -6.40 -8.39
C ASP A 483 15.93 -7.15 -7.66
N ARG A 484 16.85 -6.39 -7.07
CA ARG A 484 17.97 -6.84 -6.26
C ARG A 484 17.57 -7.81 -5.15
N VAL A 485 16.40 -7.68 -4.55
CA VAL A 485 15.94 -8.56 -3.46
C VAL A 485 15.93 -10.03 -3.89
N PHE A 486 15.64 -10.32 -5.16
CA PHE A 486 15.65 -11.67 -5.71
C PHE A 486 17.02 -12.09 -6.22
N VAL A 487 17.85 -11.16 -6.67
CA VAL A 487 19.19 -11.40 -7.22
C VAL A 487 20.21 -11.67 -6.12
N SER A 488 20.10 -10.96 -4.99
CA SER A 488 21.03 -11.11 -3.87
C SER A 488 20.99 -12.52 -3.29
N GLY A 489 22.14 -13.21 -3.33
CA GLY A 489 22.29 -14.57 -2.80
C GLY A 489 21.60 -15.66 -3.63
N VAL A 490 21.25 -15.38 -4.89
CA VAL A 490 20.56 -16.31 -5.80
C VAL A 490 21.29 -17.66 -5.96
N GLU A 491 22.59 -17.68 -5.77
CA GLU A 491 23.40 -18.90 -5.82
C GLU A 491 23.15 -19.86 -4.65
N LYS A 492 22.41 -19.42 -3.62
CA LYS A 492 22.07 -20.23 -2.42
C LYS A 492 20.58 -20.35 -2.21
N ASP A 493 19.79 -19.46 -2.81
CA ASP A 493 18.34 -19.39 -2.62
C ASP A 493 17.61 -20.04 -3.79
N THR A 494 17.17 -21.29 -3.59
CA THR A 494 16.43 -22.05 -4.59
C THR A 494 15.10 -21.40 -4.98
N TYR A 495 14.45 -20.69 -4.04
CA TYR A 495 13.19 -20.00 -4.33
C TYR A 495 13.44 -18.83 -5.29
N ASN A 496 14.39 -17.95 -4.97
CA ASN A 496 14.76 -16.83 -5.81
C ASN A 496 15.24 -17.27 -7.19
N HIS A 497 16.09 -18.30 -7.24
CA HIS A 497 16.56 -18.91 -8.48
C HIS A 497 15.37 -19.35 -9.36
N LYS A 498 14.41 -20.07 -8.78
CA LYS A 498 13.23 -20.55 -9.51
C LYS A 498 12.33 -19.41 -9.98
N LEU A 499 12.14 -18.41 -9.14
CA LEU A 499 11.37 -17.20 -9.47
C LEU A 499 11.98 -16.47 -10.66
N ILE A 500 13.28 -16.17 -10.61
CA ILE A 500 14.01 -15.50 -11.70
C ILE A 500 13.93 -16.33 -12.99
N SER A 501 14.15 -17.65 -12.90
CA SER A 501 14.02 -18.55 -14.06
C SER A 501 12.65 -18.43 -14.72
N ASN A 502 11.57 -18.46 -13.93
CA ASN A 502 10.20 -18.36 -14.45
C ASN A 502 9.92 -16.99 -15.09
N VAL A 503 10.43 -15.90 -14.50
CA VAL A 503 10.29 -14.55 -15.05
C VAL A 503 11.02 -14.43 -16.39
N ILE A 504 12.26 -14.92 -16.46
CA ILE A 504 13.06 -14.90 -17.69
C ILE A 504 12.38 -15.74 -18.79
N GLU A 505 11.90 -16.94 -18.47
CA GLU A 505 11.17 -17.79 -19.43
C GLU A 505 9.90 -17.10 -19.94
N PHE A 506 9.13 -16.48 -19.04
CA PHE A 506 7.93 -15.73 -19.41
C PHE A 506 8.27 -14.55 -20.33
N ALA A 507 9.29 -13.77 -19.97
CA ALA A 507 9.72 -12.61 -20.75
C ALA A 507 10.15 -13.01 -22.16
N LYS A 508 10.97 -14.07 -22.30
CA LYS A 508 11.41 -14.59 -23.59
C LYS A 508 10.25 -15.07 -24.46
N ALA A 509 9.31 -15.82 -23.87
CA ALA A 509 8.13 -16.30 -24.59
C ALA A 509 7.25 -15.15 -25.14
N ASN A 510 7.37 -13.94 -24.58
CA ASN A 510 6.64 -12.75 -24.98
C ASN A 510 7.50 -11.69 -25.70
N SER A 511 8.76 -12.03 -26.06
CA SER A 511 9.73 -11.12 -26.67
C SER A 511 10.04 -9.87 -25.83
N ILE A 512 10.00 -10.01 -24.51
CA ILE A 512 10.33 -8.99 -23.52
C ILE A 512 11.77 -9.24 -23.06
N ARG A 513 12.61 -8.21 -23.00
CA ARG A 513 13.97 -8.30 -22.44
C ARG A 513 13.93 -8.39 -20.93
N THR A 514 14.97 -8.99 -20.36
CA THR A 514 15.14 -9.06 -18.91
C THR A 514 16.44 -8.38 -18.47
N CYS A 515 16.36 -7.56 -17.42
CA CYS A 515 17.49 -6.98 -16.74
C CYS A 515 17.53 -7.51 -15.30
N CYS A 516 18.65 -8.14 -14.88
CA CYS A 516 18.86 -8.55 -13.50
C CYS A 516 19.64 -7.44 -12.78
N GLU A 517 19.06 -6.87 -11.75
CA GLU A 517 19.61 -5.76 -10.98
C GLU A 517 20.34 -6.18 -9.71
N GLY A 518 21.21 -5.33 -9.23
CA GLY A 518 21.87 -5.51 -7.95
C GLY A 518 22.87 -6.65 -7.88
N VAL A 519 23.46 -7.06 -9.02
CA VAL A 519 24.52 -8.08 -9.03
C VAL A 519 25.77 -7.52 -8.35
N GLU A 520 26.18 -8.13 -7.23
CA GLU A 520 27.30 -7.64 -6.40
C GLU A 520 28.53 -8.52 -6.43
N ASN A 521 28.39 -9.78 -6.78
CA ASN A 521 29.53 -10.71 -6.78
C ASN A 521 29.50 -11.66 -7.98
N THR A 522 30.66 -12.28 -8.26
CA THR A 522 30.85 -13.14 -9.44
C THR A 522 30.02 -14.43 -9.38
N ARG A 523 29.67 -14.93 -8.18
CA ARG A 523 28.84 -16.15 -8.06
C ARG A 523 27.40 -15.87 -8.46
N GLU A 524 26.83 -14.76 -7.98
CA GLU A 524 25.50 -14.28 -8.43
C GLU A 524 25.49 -14.13 -9.95
N LEU A 525 26.53 -13.45 -10.50
CA LEU A 525 26.64 -13.24 -11.95
C LEU A 525 26.61 -14.57 -12.71
N VAL A 526 27.45 -15.54 -12.34
CA VAL A 526 27.50 -16.83 -13.00
C VAL A 526 26.18 -17.58 -12.92
N THR A 527 25.56 -17.58 -11.73
CA THR A 527 24.25 -18.24 -11.54
C THR A 527 23.16 -17.60 -12.41
N LEU A 528 23.12 -16.26 -12.48
CA LEU A 528 22.15 -15.56 -13.32
C LEU A 528 22.36 -15.81 -14.80
N GLU A 529 23.60 -15.83 -15.26
CA GLU A 529 23.91 -16.06 -16.68
C GLU A 529 23.50 -17.46 -17.16
N LEU A 530 23.46 -18.44 -16.27
CA LEU A 530 22.89 -19.76 -16.58
C LEU A 530 21.38 -19.72 -16.86
N LEU A 531 20.69 -18.69 -16.32
CA LEU A 531 19.27 -18.41 -16.61
C LEU A 531 19.08 -17.57 -17.88
N LEU A 532 20.18 -17.09 -18.47
CA LEU A 532 20.22 -16.35 -19.73
C LEU A 532 19.39 -15.05 -19.73
N PRO A 533 19.57 -14.14 -18.76
CA PRO A 533 19.01 -12.80 -18.87
C PRO A 533 19.65 -12.04 -20.03
N ASP A 534 18.98 -11.02 -20.55
CA ASP A 534 19.52 -10.20 -21.63
C ASP A 534 20.54 -9.17 -21.12
N ILE A 535 20.27 -8.60 -19.94
CA ILE A 535 20.98 -7.46 -19.36
C ILE A 535 21.31 -7.76 -17.90
N ILE A 536 22.47 -7.29 -17.47
CA ILE A 536 22.95 -7.35 -16.08
C ILE A 536 23.33 -5.95 -15.63
N GLN A 537 22.90 -5.59 -14.43
CA GLN A 537 23.23 -4.33 -13.76
C GLN A 537 23.60 -4.58 -12.30
N GLY A 538 24.64 -3.95 -11.79
CA GLY A 538 24.98 -4.09 -10.37
C GLY A 538 26.36 -3.58 -10.00
N TYR A 539 26.61 -3.56 -8.68
CA TYR A 539 27.85 -3.03 -8.09
C TYR A 539 29.07 -3.89 -8.36
N LEU A 540 28.90 -5.10 -8.85
CA LEU A 540 30.00 -5.91 -9.33
C LEU A 540 30.78 -5.20 -10.46
N PHE A 541 30.07 -4.50 -11.34
CA PHE A 541 30.67 -3.78 -12.45
C PHE A 541 30.93 -2.32 -12.09
N ASP A 542 29.87 -1.59 -11.71
CA ASP A 542 30.00 -0.20 -11.27
C ASP A 542 28.78 0.25 -10.45
N LYS A 543 29.05 1.21 -9.54
CA LYS A 543 28.01 1.98 -8.87
C LYS A 543 27.56 3.11 -9.78
N PRO A 544 26.38 3.74 -9.52
CA PRO A 544 26.04 4.99 -10.20
C PRO A 544 27.14 6.02 -10.11
N ASN A 545 27.57 6.56 -11.23
CA ASN A 545 28.71 7.48 -11.34
C ASN A 545 28.37 8.69 -12.23
N THR A 546 29.25 9.68 -12.22
CA THR A 546 29.15 10.84 -13.09
C THR A 546 29.32 10.45 -14.56
N ALA A 547 28.76 11.27 -15.46
CA ALA A 547 28.90 11.06 -16.89
C ALA A 547 30.36 10.91 -17.36
N GLU A 548 31.28 11.71 -16.79
CA GLU A 548 32.71 11.65 -17.10
C GLU A 548 33.33 10.28 -16.73
N LYS A 549 32.97 9.71 -15.58
CA LYS A 549 33.48 8.42 -15.15
C LYS A 549 32.96 7.30 -16.05
N ILE A 550 31.68 7.32 -16.41
CA ILE A 550 31.10 6.35 -17.35
C ILE A 550 31.76 6.44 -18.71
N GLU A 551 32.00 7.65 -19.23
CA GLU A 551 32.67 7.87 -20.51
C GLU A 551 34.07 7.24 -20.51
N LYS A 552 34.88 7.49 -19.48
CA LYS A 552 36.24 6.91 -19.33
C LYS A 552 36.23 5.39 -19.18
N THR A 553 35.24 4.85 -18.47
CA THR A 553 35.21 3.39 -18.17
C THR A 553 34.65 2.56 -19.31
N TYR A 554 33.66 3.06 -20.08
CA TYR A 554 32.89 2.26 -21.02
C TYR A 554 32.99 2.73 -22.47
N ILE A 555 33.37 3.95 -22.75
CA ILE A 555 33.28 4.58 -24.08
C ILE A 555 34.65 4.92 -24.62
N ASP A 556 35.47 5.63 -23.85
CA ASP A 556 36.81 6.03 -24.29
C ASP A 556 37.81 4.88 -24.18
N LYS A 557 37.99 4.17 -25.27
CA LYS A 557 38.90 3.02 -25.39
C LYS A 557 40.40 3.37 -25.13
N SER A 558 40.74 4.66 -25.13
CA SER A 558 42.12 5.12 -24.88
C SER A 558 42.38 5.35 -23.39
N SER A 559 41.36 5.35 -22.53
CA SER A 559 41.48 5.61 -21.09
C SER A 559 42.10 4.43 -20.33
N ASN A 560 42.71 4.74 -19.18
CA ASN A 560 43.20 3.74 -18.25
C ASN A 560 42.04 2.96 -17.61
N GLU A 561 40.96 3.64 -17.30
CA GLU A 561 39.75 3.05 -16.71
C GLU A 561 39.11 2.00 -17.63
N TYR A 562 39.06 2.26 -18.93
CA TYR A 562 38.60 1.26 -19.91
C TYR A 562 39.51 0.03 -19.90
N SER A 563 40.82 0.23 -19.87
CA SER A 563 41.80 -0.86 -19.81
C SER A 563 41.70 -1.68 -18.51
N GLU A 564 41.40 -1.02 -17.38
CA GLU A 564 41.15 -1.69 -16.09
C GLU A 564 39.86 -2.50 -16.11
N ARG A 565 38.80 -1.95 -16.69
CA ARG A 565 37.53 -2.69 -16.92
C ARG A 565 37.75 -3.95 -17.75
N ILE A 566 38.48 -3.87 -18.86
CA ILE A 566 38.78 -5.05 -19.69
C ILE A 566 39.55 -6.11 -18.90
N ARG A 567 40.55 -5.69 -18.09
CA ARG A 567 41.26 -6.62 -17.19
C ARG A 567 40.31 -7.28 -16.18
N PHE A 568 39.35 -6.53 -15.66
CA PHE A 568 38.38 -7.07 -14.74
C PHE A 568 37.44 -8.08 -15.42
N VAL A 569 36.95 -7.77 -16.61
CA VAL A 569 36.14 -8.71 -17.42
C VAL A 569 36.90 -10.00 -17.71
N ASN A 570 38.19 -9.91 -18.07
CA ASN A 570 39.02 -11.10 -18.28
C ASN A 570 39.14 -11.93 -17.00
N LYS A 571 39.22 -11.33 -15.82
CA LYS A 571 39.19 -12.10 -14.55
C LYS A 571 37.87 -12.81 -14.32
N ILE A 572 36.75 -12.25 -14.75
CA ILE A 572 35.46 -12.95 -14.72
C ILE A 572 35.48 -14.17 -15.62
N TYR A 573 36.01 -14.05 -16.85
CA TYR A 573 36.16 -15.19 -17.75
C TYR A 573 37.09 -16.27 -17.18
N ASP A 574 38.23 -15.88 -16.59
CA ASP A 574 39.14 -16.81 -15.91
C ASP A 574 38.47 -17.56 -14.74
N PHE A 575 37.61 -16.84 -14.02
CA PHE A 575 36.81 -17.40 -12.92
C PHE A 575 35.81 -18.45 -13.45
N LYS A 576 35.07 -18.11 -14.51
CA LYS A 576 34.11 -19.01 -15.16
C LYS A 576 34.80 -20.28 -15.69
N GLU A 577 35.95 -20.13 -16.31
CA GLU A 577 36.74 -21.28 -16.82
C GLU A 577 37.17 -22.19 -15.67
N LYS A 578 37.63 -21.63 -14.54
CA LYS A 578 38.02 -22.40 -13.35
C LYS A 578 36.83 -23.10 -12.69
N MET A 579 35.63 -22.56 -12.81
CA MET A 579 34.39 -23.14 -12.31
C MET A 579 33.84 -24.20 -13.29
N GLY A 580 34.49 -24.47 -14.42
CA GLY A 580 33.99 -25.37 -15.45
C GLY A 580 32.85 -24.80 -16.29
N VAL A 581 32.51 -23.54 -16.08
CA VAL A 581 31.55 -22.80 -16.91
C VAL A 581 32.30 -22.41 -18.19
N VAL A 582 32.26 -23.26 -19.20
CA VAL A 582 32.87 -23.00 -20.51
C VAL A 582 32.19 -21.77 -21.12
N ASN A 583 32.97 -20.87 -21.78
CA ASN A 583 32.44 -19.79 -22.62
C ASN A 583 31.58 -20.43 -23.73
N PHE A 584 30.28 -20.44 -23.51
CA PHE A 584 29.34 -20.83 -24.54
C PHE A 584 29.26 -19.71 -25.56
N ASP A 585 29.86 -19.94 -26.72
CA ASP A 585 29.45 -19.22 -27.92
C ASP A 585 27.98 -19.55 -28.13
N THR A 586 27.12 -18.60 -27.86
CA THR A 586 25.64 -18.70 -27.89
C THR A 586 25.08 -19.24 -29.22
N LYS A 587 25.91 -19.41 -30.23
CA LYS A 587 25.55 -20.02 -31.51
C LYS A 587 25.46 -21.54 -31.45
N ASN A 588 26.03 -22.20 -30.43
CA ASN A 588 26.06 -23.66 -30.28
C ASN A 588 25.28 -24.22 -29.08
N ILE A 589 24.70 -23.35 -28.24
CA ILE A 589 23.79 -23.79 -27.19
C ILE A 589 22.50 -24.26 -27.87
N LEU A 590 22.06 -25.45 -27.48
CA LEU A 590 20.75 -25.99 -27.78
C LEU A 590 19.72 -24.86 -27.79
N ARG A 591 19.08 -24.64 -28.92
CA ARG A 591 18.12 -23.54 -29.08
C ARG A 591 17.11 -23.59 -27.95
N GLU A 592 16.90 -22.50 -27.25
CA GLU A 592 16.20 -22.36 -25.96
C GLU A 592 14.76 -22.91 -25.88
N ASN A 593 14.26 -23.52 -26.96
CA ASN A 593 12.93 -24.11 -27.05
C ASN A 593 12.95 -25.55 -27.56
N GLU A 594 14.09 -26.21 -27.58
CA GLU A 594 14.12 -27.60 -28.02
C GLU A 594 13.54 -28.50 -26.91
N ILE A 595 12.36 -29.00 -27.17
CA ILE A 595 11.69 -30.01 -26.36
C ILE A 595 11.87 -31.34 -27.07
N GLY A 596 12.63 -32.27 -26.46
CA GLY A 596 12.73 -33.64 -26.93
C GLY A 596 11.49 -34.42 -26.51
N LEU A 597 10.93 -35.16 -27.47
CA LEU A 597 9.81 -36.05 -27.19
C LEU A 597 10.33 -37.46 -26.95
N TRP A 598 9.75 -38.14 -25.99
CA TRP A 598 10.08 -39.50 -25.68
C TRP A 598 8.83 -40.36 -25.47
N MET A 599 8.97 -41.66 -25.82
CA MET A 599 8.02 -42.69 -25.51
C MET A 599 8.77 -43.86 -24.84
N MET A 600 8.26 -44.30 -23.70
CA MET A 600 8.88 -45.44 -23.00
C MET A 600 7.90 -46.61 -22.96
N ARG A 601 8.36 -47.76 -23.39
CA ARG A 601 7.64 -49.03 -23.24
C ARG A 601 8.22 -49.81 -22.08
N VAL A 602 7.38 -50.19 -21.15
CA VAL A 602 7.79 -50.85 -19.91
C VAL A 602 7.02 -52.15 -19.75
N ASN A 603 7.75 -53.26 -19.57
CA ASN A 603 7.17 -54.47 -19.01
C ASN A 603 7.61 -54.63 -17.55
N PRO A 604 6.74 -54.26 -16.59
CA PRO A 604 7.12 -54.25 -15.17
C PRO A 604 7.43 -55.69 -14.63
N LYS A 605 6.82 -56.71 -15.21
CA LYS A 605 7.02 -58.11 -14.80
C LYS A 605 8.39 -58.63 -15.21
N GLU A 606 8.82 -58.30 -16.42
CA GLU A 606 10.11 -58.72 -16.99
C GLU A 606 11.23 -57.72 -16.69
N LYS A 607 10.93 -56.58 -16.03
CA LYS A 607 11.84 -55.44 -15.79
C LYS A 607 12.52 -54.96 -17.09
N ARG A 608 11.75 -54.95 -18.19
CA ARG A 608 12.23 -54.54 -19.50
C ARG A 608 11.75 -53.13 -19.77
N TYR A 609 12.69 -52.23 -20.12
CA TYR A 609 12.45 -50.81 -20.41
C TYR A 609 13.03 -50.50 -21.81
N GLU A 610 12.26 -49.81 -22.63
CA GLU A 610 12.64 -49.39 -23.98
C GLU A 610 12.30 -47.90 -24.12
N LEU A 611 13.30 -47.04 -24.31
CA LEU A 611 13.15 -45.61 -24.50
C LEU A 611 13.30 -45.25 -25.97
N HIS A 612 12.22 -44.80 -26.58
CA HIS A 612 12.19 -44.27 -27.94
C HIS A 612 12.20 -42.75 -27.83
N VAL A 613 13.06 -42.09 -28.61
CA VAL A 613 13.29 -40.67 -28.59
C VAL A 613 13.22 -40.08 -29.99
N ASP A 614 12.81 -38.81 -30.10
CA ASP A 614 12.87 -38.09 -31.36
C ASP A 614 14.28 -37.51 -31.63
N ASP A 615 14.49 -36.96 -32.83
CA ASP A 615 15.79 -36.39 -33.22
C ASP A 615 16.23 -35.25 -32.31
N THR A 616 15.28 -34.53 -31.70
CA THR A 616 15.56 -33.44 -30.76
C THR A 616 16.07 -33.99 -29.43
N MET A 617 15.43 -35.03 -28.91
CA MET A 617 15.91 -35.69 -27.69
C MET A 617 17.26 -36.38 -27.87
N GLU A 618 17.53 -36.97 -29.06
CA GLU A 618 18.86 -37.51 -29.36
C GLU A 618 19.96 -36.45 -29.24
N LYS A 619 19.68 -35.23 -29.74
CA LYS A 619 20.61 -34.09 -29.59
C LYS A 619 20.75 -33.66 -28.15
N LEU A 620 19.61 -33.51 -27.40
CA LEU A 620 19.59 -33.13 -26.00
C LEU A 620 20.36 -34.13 -25.10
N LEU A 621 20.37 -35.37 -25.45
CA LEU A 621 21.15 -36.42 -24.77
C LEU A 621 22.59 -36.54 -25.29
N ALA A 622 23.00 -35.76 -26.28
CA ALA A 622 24.29 -35.84 -26.99
C ALA A 622 24.63 -37.25 -27.46
N VAL A 623 23.64 -37.96 -28.00
CA VAL A 623 23.78 -39.30 -28.49
C VAL A 623 24.43 -39.25 -29.87
N ASN A 624 25.70 -39.66 -29.96
CA ASN A 624 26.48 -39.66 -31.20
C ASN A 624 26.47 -41.03 -31.94
N VAL A 625 25.76 -42.01 -31.39
CA VAL A 625 25.68 -43.38 -31.91
C VAL A 625 24.20 -43.77 -31.94
N LYS A 626 23.77 -44.50 -32.98
CA LYS A 626 22.43 -45.08 -33.01
C LYS A 626 22.31 -46.18 -31.95
N TYR A 627 21.60 -45.83 -30.85
CA TYR A 627 21.24 -46.82 -29.84
C TYR A 627 19.94 -47.52 -30.19
N THR A 628 19.86 -48.79 -29.79
CA THR A 628 18.55 -49.45 -29.68
C THR A 628 17.73 -48.83 -28.56
N PRO A 629 16.41 -48.94 -28.57
CA PRO A 629 15.57 -48.35 -27.50
C PRO A 629 15.96 -48.80 -26.08
N LYS A 630 16.46 -50.01 -25.93
CA LYS A 630 16.98 -50.53 -24.67
C LYS A 630 18.27 -49.82 -24.25
N GLU A 631 19.22 -49.72 -25.19
CA GLU A 631 20.50 -49.03 -24.94
C GLU A 631 20.30 -47.54 -24.66
N CYS A 632 19.31 -46.93 -25.30
CA CYS A 632 18.94 -45.52 -25.05
C CYS A 632 18.44 -45.31 -23.61
N TYR A 633 17.61 -46.25 -23.12
CA TYR A 633 17.16 -46.22 -21.71
C TYR A 633 18.34 -46.42 -20.74
N GLU A 634 19.20 -47.42 -20.99
CA GLU A 634 20.37 -47.70 -20.15
C GLU A 634 21.33 -46.49 -20.12
N TYR A 635 21.54 -45.85 -21.27
CA TYR A 635 22.37 -44.66 -21.38
C TYR A 635 21.77 -43.48 -20.61
N TRP A 636 20.47 -43.19 -20.78
CA TRP A 636 19.78 -42.14 -20.06
C TRP A 636 19.84 -42.38 -18.56
N LEU A 637 19.54 -43.60 -18.11
CA LEU A 637 19.53 -43.99 -16.71
C LEU A 637 20.89 -43.84 -16.03
N LYS A 638 21.95 -44.25 -16.74
CA LYS A 638 23.34 -44.22 -16.25
C LYS A 638 23.85 -42.81 -15.97
N ASN A 639 23.34 -41.83 -16.69
CA ASN A 639 23.76 -40.44 -16.58
C ASN A 639 22.88 -39.60 -15.61
N ILE A 640 21.94 -40.21 -14.89
CA ILE A 640 21.24 -39.53 -13.78
C ILE A 640 22.24 -39.34 -12.63
N HIS A 641 22.26 -38.12 -12.06
CA HIS A 641 23.11 -37.86 -10.89
C HIS A 641 22.80 -38.83 -9.75
N PRO A 642 23.82 -39.46 -9.11
CA PRO A 642 23.62 -40.54 -8.13
C PRO A 642 22.66 -40.18 -6.99
N ASP A 643 22.70 -38.96 -6.49
CA ASP A 643 21.87 -38.49 -5.38
C ASP A 643 20.38 -38.38 -5.73
N TYR A 644 20.06 -38.37 -7.03
CA TYR A 644 18.67 -38.23 -7.51
C TYR A 644 18.10 -39.51 -8.10
N PHE A 645 18.91 -40.56 -8.17
CA PHE A 645 18.53 -41.81 -8.80
C PHE A 645 17.26 -42.42 -8.21
N GLU A 646 17.16 -42.48 -6.88
CA GLU A 646 15.98 -43.01 -6.17
C GLU A 646 14.71 -42.15 -6.45
N ASN A 647 14.82 -40.83 -6.45
CA ASN A 647 13.71 -39.94 -6.73
C ASN A 647 13.18 -40.08 -8.17
N VAL A 648 14.08 -40.25 -9.13
CA VAL A 648 13.70 -40.49 -10.53
C VAL A 648 13.03 -41.85 -10.68
N GLN A 649 13.56 -42.90 -10.02
CA GLN A 649 12.97 -44.22 -10.03
C GLN A 649 11.56 -44.23 -9.43
N GLU A 650 11.36 -43.59 -8.28
CA GLU A 650 10.05 -43.46 -7.65
C GLU A 650 9.05 -42.69 -8.55
N SER A 651 9.52 -41.69 -9.27
CA SER A 651 8.70 -40.92 -10.21
C SER A 651 8.31 -41.74 -11.44
N LEU A 652 9.22 -42.58 -11.95
CA LEU A 652 8.90 -43.54 -13.00
C LEU A 652 7.87 -44.56 -12.52
N ASP A 653 8.01 -45.10 -11.32
CA ASP A 653 7.05 -46.05 -10.75
C ASP A 653 5.67 -45.41 -10.59
N LYS A 654 5.59 -44.11 -10.16
CA LYS A 654 4.35 -43.35 -10.13
C LYS A 654 3.71 -43.19 -11.50
N MET A 655 4.49 -43.04 -12.58
CA MET A 655 3.97 -43.03 -13.96
C MET A 655 3.48 -44.40 -14.41
N ILE A 656 4.25 -45.47 -14.11
CA ILE A 656 3.94 -46.83 -14.53
C ILE A 656 2.65 -47.32 -13.86
N PHE A 657 2.51 -47.12 -12.56
CA PHE A 657 1.40 -47.64 -11.74
C PHE A 657 0.30 -46.64 -11.44
N GLY A 658 0.53 -45.34 -11.70
CA GLY A 658 -0.42 -44.25 -11.43
C GLY A 658 -1.22 -43.83 -12.66
N GLU A 659 -2.22 -42.93 -12.43
CA GLU A 659 -3.06 -42.34 -13.50
C GLU A 659 -2.73 -40.88 -13.80
N LYS A 660 -1.82 -40.27 -13.02
CA LYS A 660 -1.52 -38.81 -13.12
C LYS A 660 -0.24 -38.58 -13.89
N ALA A 661 -0.17 -37.48 -14.61
CA ALA A 661 1.07 -36.98 -15.17
C ALA A 661 2.05 -36.65 -14.04
N VAL A 662 3.32 -36.99 -14.25
CA VAL A 662 4.41 -36.69 -13.31
C VAL A 662 5.42 -35.80 -14.02
N GLN A 663 5.89 -34.79 -13.31
CA GLN A 663 6.99 -33.92 -13.76
C GLN A 663 8.02 -33.85 -12.64
N ILE A 664 9.27 -34.07 -13.00
CA ILE A 664 10.41 -33.99 -12.09
C ILE A 664 11.54 -33.18 -12.72
N GLU A 665 12.35 -32.61 -11.89
CA GLU A 665 13.59 -31.95 -12.27
C GLU A 665 14.74 -32.58 -11.49
N PHE A 666 15.82 -32.90 -12.22
CA PHE A 666 16.98 -33.52 -11.62
C PHE A 666 18.25 -33.21 -12.41
N PRO A 667 19.42 -33.19 -11.76
CA PRO A 667 20.70 -33.10 -12.45
C PRO A 667 20.95 -34.34 -13.27
N TRP A 668 21.38 -34.16 -14.52
CA TRP A 668 21.75 -35.20 -15.46
C TRP A 668 23.17 -34.97 -15.97
N LEU A 669 24.03 -36.00 -15.92
CA LEU A 669 25.44 -35.92 -16.30
C LEU A 669 25.57 -35.88 -17.83
N HIS A 670 25.47 -34.66 -18.38
CA HIS A 670 25.56 -34.49 -19.83
C HIS A 670 27.02 -34.68 -20.30
N PRO A 671 27.28 -35.52 -21.32
CA PRO A 671 28.63 -35.88 -21.71
C PRO A 671 29.48 -34.73 -22.26
N VAL A 672 28.85 -33.65 -22.70
CA VAL A 672 29.52 -32.45 -23.23
C VAL A 672 29.49 -31.30 -22.23
N PHE A 673 28.40 -31.15 -21.47
CA PHE A 673 28.14 -29.98 -20.65
C PHE A 673 28.31 -30.24 -19.15
N GLY A 674 28.61 -31.46 -18.71
CA GLY A 674 28.67 -31.81 -17.29
C GLY A 674 27.27 -31.94 -16.67
N ASP A 675 27.10 -31.53 -15.43
CA ASP A 675 25.82 -31.59 -14.74
C ASP A 675 24.83 -30.54 -15.29
N VAL A 676 23.80 -30.99 -15.96
CA VAL A 676 22.69 -30.13 -16.45
C VAL A 676 21.43 -30.46 -15.69
N LEU A 677 20.67 -29.43 -15.31
CA LEU A 677 19.34 -29.61 -14.73
C LEU A 677 18.34 -29.88 -15.86
N VAL A 678 17.67 -31.00 -15.77
CA VAL A 678 16.69 -31.44 -16.78
C VAL A 678 15.31 -31.51 -16.18
N ARG A 679 14.30 -31.14 -16.98
CA ARG A 679 12.90 -31.40 -16.70
C ARG A 679 12.43 -32.59 -17.51
N PHE A 680 11.99 -33.61 -16.81
CA PHE A 680 11.40 -34.81 -17.36
C PHE A 680 9.94 -34.88 -16.96
N SER A 681 9.06 -34.89 -17.94
CA SER A 681 7.61 -34.92 -17.72
C SER A 681 7.00 -36.02 -18.56
N GLY A 682 6.06 -36.76 -17.97
CA GLY A 682 5.37 -37.80 -18.70
C GLY A 682 4.12 -38.31 -18.03
N LYS A 683 3.36 -39.08 -18.76
CA LYS A 683 2.13 -39.76 -18.31
C LYS A 683 1.98 -41.12 -18.95
N ARG A 684 1.19 -41.97 -18.34
CA ARG A 684 0.79 -43.25 -18.95
C ARG A 684 -0.29 -42.99 -20.01
N VAL A 685 -0.11 -43.56 -21.19
CA VAL A 685 -1.02 -43.42 -22.34
C VAL A 685 -1.75 -44.71 -22.63
N ASP A 686 -1.10 -45.89 -22.46
CA ASP A 686 -1.69 -47.21 -22.70
C ASP A 686 -1.17 -48.24 -21.71
N SER A 687 -1.96 -49.28 -21.49
CA SER A 687 -1.60 -50.47 -20.69
C SER A 687 -2.37 -51.65 -21.21
N SER A 688 -1.78 -52.37 -22.17
CA SER A 688 -2.35 -53.58 -22.78
C SER A 688 -1.35 -54.72 -22.82
N GLU A 689 -1.80 -55.97 -22.69
CA GLU A 689 -0.99 -57.23 -22.80
C GLU A 689 0.26 -57.30 -21.92
N GLY A 690 0.25 -56.61 -20.72
CA GLY A 690 1.38 -56.62 -19.79
C GLY A 690 2.48 -55.58 -20.10
N MET A 691 2.28 -54.77 -21.13
CA MET A 691 3.12 -53.61 -21.45
C MET A 691 2.46 -52.32 -21.06
N THR A 692 3.22 -51.42 -20.46
CA THR A 692 2.80 -50.06 -20.15
C THR A 692 3.52 -49.08 -21.08
N VAL A 693 2.78 -48.17 -21.70
CA VAL A 693 3.33 -47.12 -22.56
C VAL A 693 3.25 -45.78 -21.85
N LEU A 694 4.38 -45.12 -21.70
CA LEU A 694 4.52 -43.79 -21.18
C LEU A 694 4.93 -42.85 -22.31
N GLU A 695 4.40 -41.64 -22.32
CA GLU A 695 4.80 -40.59 -23.25
C GLU A 695 5.09 -39.29 -22.49
N GLY A 696 6.03 -38.52 -22.99
CA GLY A 696 6.38 -37.26 -22.37
C GLY A 696 7.36 -36.41 -23.15
N TYR A 697 7.85 -35.42 -22.46
CA TYR A 697 8.87 -34.52 -22.99
C TYR A 697 10.08 -34.41 -22.05
N TYR A 698 11.19 -34.04 -22.64
CA TYR A 698 12.47 -33.82 -21.99
C TYR A 698 13.01 -32.44 -22.39
N ARG A 699 13.49 -31.67 -21.42
CA ARG A 699 14.05 -30.35 -21.66
C ARG A 699 15.24 -30.11 -20.73
N ILE A 700 16.34 -29.59 -21.24
CA ILE A 700 17.41 -29.03 -20.41
C ILE A 700 16.94 -27.64 -19.93
N ILE A 701 16.96 -27.42 -18.62
CA ILE A 701 16.48 -26.16 -18.01
C ILE A 701 17.64 -25.21 -17.73
N THR A 702 18.71 -25.73 -17.14
CA THR A 702 19.92 -24.95 -16.83
C THR A 702 21.14 -25.86 -16.77
N ASP A 703 22.30 -25.29 -17.02
CA ASP A 703 23.55 -25.95 -16.70
C ASP A 703 23.79 -25.88 -15.20
N VAL A 704 23.91 -27.02 -14.55
CA VAL A 704 24.28 -27.12 -13.14
C VAL A 704 25.78 -27.42 -13.07
N THR A 705 26.58 -26.39 -12.98
CA THR A 705 28.00 -26.55 -12.69
C THR A 705 28.25 -26.44 -11.20
N GLY A 706 28.39 -27.60 -10.58
CA GLY A 706 29.03 -27.81 -9.30
C GLY A 706 28.40 -27.10 -8.07
N ALA A 707 27.75 -27.90 -7.25
CA ALA A 707 27.56 -27.60 -5.82
C ALA A 707 28.91 -27.61 -5.09
#